data_d9df48e88408ce6608da30e299c75f25
#
_entry.id   d9df48e88408ce6608da30e299c75f25
#
_cell.length_a   1.000
_cell.length_b   1.000
_cell.length_c   1.000
_cell.angle_alpha   90.00
_cell.angle_beta   90.00
_cell.angle_gamma   90.00
#
_symmetry.space_group_name_H-M   'P 1'
#
loop_
_entity.id
_entity.type
_entity.pdbx_description
1 polymer ?
#
loop_
_entity_poly.entity_id
_entity_poly.type
_entity_poly.pdbx_seq_one_letter_code
_entity_poly.pdbx_strand_id
1 'polypeptide(L)'
;MEKIYKPLLFAWFACLSYSVQAQIISADSIHALKFQVDGKQIFKINHPDFTLSPETGLSRKHWKEAALYLLSGAFTYVQKLDDPMKFPKQPGKSYPRDGKPNPTEKLEGLCRTMFIAAPLLKENPSLTINNIPVGDYYRHQLAKLVNPSGDTYIKPRAKDGGPSQILVEFGGLAASLLAAPEIFWDPLPKHVKEALSKTMLSYGDGPTIDMNWRFFNILVLSFYKSQGYTVNETMLKDLVVKSLAQYDGDGWYNDSPYYDYYSMWAFQMYGTLWSEFFGKKYYPEHAAKFAEYFNDLQGNYPYMFSRKGEMIMWGRSIAYRIGAAVPFPLMGFASDESINYGWMRRIASGTLLQFLQNPELMQDDVPTLGFYGAFEPAVQPYSCRGSVFWMGKFFLGLLVPESNAFWSAKENEGPWERDFDPGQVYNKFSEGSKILITDYPGIGASEIRAWCNSKTVGYYQGTENYNRLSYNSAFPWQADGKDGEVAMNYVFKNQKSEWEALRMFTFKKFEDGVYYRDAVLASDERVKINLAEVPLANGILRIDRLSGSAGAEVRVGHYALPEIKGPIKKRKLKVKGREVHIIDNGVYQLAMVSLSGWDKMETLDTHKLNPVNDRSAVINLSNRFSTGNNTGRMLATLMLWKKSGESWSKNELVPVKKLVHSDKDNKVSVSFVKGASKTIKYELPQ
;
A
#
# COMPACT_ATOMS: atom_id res chain seq x y z
N MET A 1 -6.30 -51.04 73.93
CA MET A 1 -5.04 -50.31 74.21
C MET A 1 -4.19 -50.49 73.00
N GLU A 2 -4.09 -49.47 72.18
CA GLU A 2 -2.97 -49.19 71.28
C GLU A 2 -3.27 -47.91 70.48
N LYS A 3 -2.45 -46.89 70.72
CA LYS A 3 -2.54 -45.60 70.16
C LYS A 3 -1.82 -45.63 68.79
N ILE A 4 -2.55 -45.32 67.73
CA ILE A 4 -1.93 -45.10 66.39
C ILE A 4 -1.70 -43.62 66.23
N TYR A 5 -0.45 -43.21 66.13
CA TYR A 5 0.00 -41.88 65.70
C TYR A 5 -0.12 -41.71 64.19
N LYS A 6 -0.83 -40.66 63.76
CA LYS A 6 -0.74 -40.19 62.36
C LYS A 6 0.32 -39.09 62.28
N PRO A 7 1.24 -39.13 61.30
CA PRO A 7 2.13 -38.00 61.04
C PRO A 7 1.40 -36.97 60.15
N LEU A 8 1.42 -35.71 60.55
CA LEU A 8 1.06 -34.55 59.74
C LEU A 8 2.14 -34.33 58.68
N LEU A 9 1.79 -34.48 57.38
CA LEU A 9 2.60 -34.00 56.27
C LEU A 9 2.40 -32.48 56.15
N PHE A 10 3.45 -31.70 56.47
CA PHE A 10 3.58 -30.30 56.07
C PHE A 10 3.97 -30.24 54.62
N ALA A 11 3.03 -29.85 53.75
CA ALA A 11 3.31 -29.51 52.37
C ALA A 11 3.97 -28.11 52.31
N TRP A 12 5.27 -28.06 52.04
CA TRP A 12 5.95 -26.82 51.69
C TRP A 12 5.51 -26.40 50.27
N PHE A 13 4.68 -25.37 50.16
CA PHE A 13 4.49 -24.64 48.95
C PHE A 13 5.73 -23.78 48.67
N ALA A 14 6.64 -24.26 47.83
CA ALA A 14 7.66 -23.42 47.26
C ALA A 14 6.99 -22.51 46.22
N CYS A 15 6.74 -21.28 46.63
CA CYS A 15 6.45 -20.19 45.68
C CYS A 15 7.71 -19.98 44.82
N LEU A 16 7.76 -20.59 43.65
CA LEU A 16 8.68 -20.19 42.57
C LEU A 16 8.22 -18.81 42.09
N SER A 17 8.78 -17.76 42.69
CA SER A 17 8.76 -16.43 42.12
C SER A 17 9.59 -16.48 40.84
N TYR A 18 8.92 -16.63 39.69
CA TYR A 18 9.52 -16.29 38.42
C TYR A 18 9.81 -14.79 38.42
N SER A 19 11.02 -14.42 38.77
CA SER A 19 11.52 -13.09 38.45
C SER A 19 11.59 -13.00 36.92
N VAL A 20 10.61 -12.37 36.29
CA VAL A 20 10.72 -11.88 34.94
C VAL A 20 11.84 -10.84 34.96
N GLN A 21 13.06 -11.28 34.65
CA GLN A 21 14.15 -10.35 34.42
C GLN A 21 13.71 -9.45 33.28
N ALA A 22 13.55 -8.16 33.59
CA ALA A 22 13.32 -7.12 32.59
C ALA A 22 14.44 -7.21 31.53
N GLN A 23 14.08 -7.65 30.33
CA GLN A 23 15.02 -7.72 29.23
C GLN A 23 15.26 -6.28 28.78
N ILE A 24 16.25 -5.62 29.38
CA ILE A 24 16.77 -4.33 28.92
C ILE A 24 17.38 -4.59 27.56
N ILE A 25 16.73 -4.09 26.50
CA ILE A 25 17.31 -4.15 25.17
C ILE A 25 18.42 -3.10 25.14
N SER A 26 19.66 -3.56 25.22
CA SER A 26 20.84 -2.71 25.20
C SER A 26 20.99 -2.01 23.85
N ALA A 27 21.68 -0.88 23.81
CA ALA A 27 22.09 -0.21 22.58
C ALA A 27 22.82 -1.19 21.63
N ASP A 28 23.60 -2.13 22.16
CA ASP A 28 24.29 -3.16 21.39
C ASP A 28 23.30 -4.12 20.71
N SER A 29 22.21 -4.49 21.38
CA SER A 29 21.16 -5.34 20.79
C SER A 29 20.45 -4.67 19.63
N ILE A 30 20.20 -3.35 19.74
CA ILE A 30 19.60 -2.54 18.66
C ILE A 30 20.62 -2.36 17.53
N HIS A 31 21.88 -2.13 17.85
CA HIS A 31 22.95 -2.01 16.87
C HIS A 31 23.14 -3.31 16.06
N ALA A 32 22.94 -4.46 16.68
CA ALA A 32 22.98 -5.76 16.01
C ALA A 32 21.89 -5.95 14.93
N LEU A 33 20.82 -5.13 14.95
CA LEU A 33 19.76 -5.16 13.94
C LEU A 33 20.06 -4.25 12.73
N LYS A 34 21.18 -3.52 12.75
CA LYS A 34 21.57 -2.56 11.73
C LYS A 34 22.72 -3.10 10.87
N PHE A 35 22.62 -2.89 9.57
CA PHE A 35 23.68 -3.18 8.62
C PHE A 35 23.89 -1.97 7.71
N GLN A 36 25.12 -1.73 7.27
CA GLN A 36 25.45 -0.60 6.39
C GLN A 36 25.65 -1.10 4.95
N VAL A 37 24.99 -0.42 4.02
CA VAL A 37 25.17 -0.61 2.58
C VAL A 37 25.44 0.77 1.98
N ASP A 38 26.60 0.97 1.40
CA ASP A 38 27.02 2.26 0.83
C ASP A 38 26.83 3.46 1.78
N GLY A 39 27.14 3.25 3.07
CA GLY A 39 26.97 4.27 4.11
C GLY A 39 25.52 4.48 4.60
N LYS A 40 24.56 3.73 4.07
CA LYS A 40 23.14 3.80 4.44
C LYS A 40 22.72 2.58 5.25
N GLN A 41 21.82 2.80 6.21
CA GLN A 41 21.39 1.78 7.15
C GLN A 41 20.24 0.95 6.59
N ILE A 42 20.34 -0.38 6.71
CA ILE A 42 19.25 -1.31 6.46
C ILE A 42 19.01 -2.24 7.67
N PHE A 43 17.85 -2.88 7.69
CA PHE A 43 17.55 -3.93 8.67
C PHE A 43 18.36 -5.19 8.38
N LYS A 44 19.04 -5.71 9.40
CA LYS A 44 19.82 -6.94 9.34
C LYS A 44 19.01 -8.11 9.85
N ILE A 45 18.89 -9.16 9.04
CA ILE A 45 18.29 -10.43 9.46
C ILE A 45 19.38 -11.26 10.14
N ASN A 46 19.22 -11.49 11.44
CA ASN A 46 20.15 -12.32 12.23
C ASN A 46 19.62 -13.75 12.31
N HIS A 47 20.42 -14.72 11.84
CA HIS A 47 20.05 -16.14 11.85
C HIS A 47 18.72 -16.44 11.15
N PRO A 48 18.62 -16.23 9.83
CA PRO A 48 17.40 -16.49 9.08
C PRO A 48 16.94 -17.94 9.21
N ASP A 49 15.64 -18.16 9.33
CA ASP A 49 15.04 -19.49 9.47
C ASP A 49 14.51 -19.98 8.12
N PHE A 50 15.41 -20.47 7.28
CA PHE A 50 15.04 -21.06 5.99
C PHE A 50 14.34 -22.43 6.09
N THR A 51 14.28 -23.04 7.29
CA THR A 51 13.51 -24.26 7.51
C THR A 51 12.01 -23.96 7.53
N LEU A 52 11.61 -22.96 8.29
CA LEU A 52 10.23 -22.50 8.39
C LEU A 52 9.84 -21.58 7.22
N SER A 53 10.75 -20.73 6.80
CA SER A 53 10.52 -19.69 5.79
C SER A 53 11.55 -19.76 4.67
N PRO A 54 11.46 -20.77 3.79
CA PRO A 54 12.46 -21.05 2.76
C PRO A 54 12.67 -19.92 1.77
N GLU A 55 11.67 -19.05 1.55
CA GLU A 55 11.73 -17.96 0.61
C GLU A 55 12.26 -16.66 1.25
N THR A 56 11.85 -16.36 2.48
CA THR A 56 12.18 -15.08 3.13
C THR A 56 13.16 -15.20 4.29
N GLY A 57 13.28 -16.37 4.91
CA GLY A 57 14.06 -16.57 6.12
C GLY A 57 13.45 -15.92 7.36
N LEU A 58 12.26 -15.31 7.28
CA LEU A 58 11.66 -14.56 8.38
C LEU A 58 10.69 -15.43 9.20
N SER A 59 10.95 -15.52 10.50
CA SER A 59 10.03 -16.05 11.51
C SER A 59 9.41 -14.92 12.34
N ARG A 60 8.48 -15.24 13.24
CA ARG A 60 7.89 -14.28 14.19
C ARG A 60 8.95 -13.50 14.98
N LYS A 61 10.06 -14.15 15.35
CA LYS A 61 11.21 -13.48 16.00
C LYS A 61 11.74 -12.32 15.14
N HIS A 62 11.96 -12.55 13.85
CA HIS A 62 12.49 -11.54 12.93
C HIS A 62 11.49 -10.37 12.71
N TRP A 63 10.19 -10.67 12.77
CA TRP A 63 9.17 -9.61 12.74
C TRP A 63 9.22 -8.73 13.99
N LYS A 64 9.45 -9.30 15.17
CA LYS A 64 9.68 -8.54 16.41
C LYS A 64 10.95 -7.68 16.32
N GLU A 65 12.01 -8.24 15.77
CA GLU A 65 13.28 -7.52 15.53
C GLU A 65 13.08 -6.37 14.53
N ALA A 66 12.30 -6.56 13.46
CA ALA A 66 11.95 -5.51 12.51
C ALA A 66 11.08 -4.40 13.15
N ALA A 67 10.11 -4.78 13.99
CA ALA A 67 9.32 -3.84 14.76
C ALA A 67 10.22 -3.01 15.70
N LEU A 68 11.13 -3.66 16.42
CA LEU A 68 12.09 -3.00 17.29
C LEU A 68 13.05 -2.08 16.52
N TYR A 69 13.53 -2.51 15.35
CA TYR A 69 14.37 -1.69 14.48
C TYR A 69 13.69 -0.36 14.12
N LEU A 70 12.42 -0.39 13.71
CA LEU A 70 11.68 0.83 13.37
C LEU A 70 11.35 1.68 14.60
N LEU A 71 10.93 1.05 15.68
CA LEU A 71 10.58 1.76 16.91
C LEU A 71 11.82 2.41 17.55
N SER A 72 12.96 1.73 17.55
CA SER A 72 14.20 2.29 18.07
C SER A 72 14.68 3.50 17.26
N GLY A 73 14.45 3.51 15.93
CA GLY A 73 14.68 4.68 15.11
C GLY A 73 13.84 5.89 15.54
N ALA A 74 12.56 5.67 15.85
CA ALA A 74 11.73 6.74 16.40
C ALA A 74 12.20 7.22 17.78
N PHE A 75 12.68 6.31 18.62
CA PHE A 75 13.18 6.62 19.98
C PHE A 75 14.56 7.29 19.98
N THR A 76 15.25 7.46 18.85
CA THR A 76 16.44 8.32 18.80
C THR A 76 16.11 9.80 19.07
N TYR A 77 14.84 10.18 18.88
CA TYR A 77 14.31 11.53 19.14
C TYR A 77 13.74 11.71 20.56
N VAL A 78 13.83 10.69 21.39
CA VAL A 78 13.32 10.70 22.77
C VAL A 78 14.50 10.53 23.74
N GLN A 79 14.85 11.58 24.46
CA GLN A 79 15.92 11.58 25.48
C GLN A 79 15.36 11.49 26.90
N LYS A 80 14.11 11.92 27.11
CA LYS A 80 13.37 11.88 28.36
C LYS A 80 11.87 11.69 28.10
N LEU A 81 11.12 11.34 29.13
CA LEU A 81 9.67 11.08 29.00
C LEU A 81 8.89 12.29 28.49
N ASP A 82 9.38 13.51 28.70
CA ASP A 82 8.73 14.75 28.25
C ASP A 82 8.89 15.05 26.76
N ASP A 83 9.87 14.46 26.09
CA ASP A 83 10.14 14.77 24.69
C ASP A 83 9.00 14.25 23.78
N PRO A 84 8.45 15.09 22.87
CA PRO A 84 7.41 14.66 21.98
C PRO A 84 7.96 13.72 20.89
N MET A 85 7.15 12.77 20.44
CA MET A 85 7.48 11.91 19.29
C MET A 85 7.35 12.71 17.99
N LYS A 86 8.40 13.47 17.67
CA LYS A 86 8.47 14.37 16.53
C LYS A 86 9.77 14.18 15.76
N PHE A 87 9.67 14.18 14.43
CA PHE A 87 10.77 13.88 13.52
C PHE A 87 11.15 15.08 12.66
N PRO A 88 12.39 15.16 12.14
CA PRO A 88 12.81 16.20 11.21
C PRO A 88 11.92 16.22 9.96
N LYS A 89 11.52 17.43 9.54
CA LYS A 89 10.73 17.60 8.32
C LYS A 89 11.52 17.17 7.09
N GLN A 90 10.94 16.30 6.26
CA GLN A 90 11.49 16.06 4.93
C GLN A 90 11.17 17.24 4.02
N PRO A 91 12.14 17.77 3.24
CA PRO A 91 11.90 18.85 2.28
C PRO A 91 10.76 18.51 1.32
N GLY A 92 10.02 19.53 0.88
CA GLY A 92 8.93 19.39 -0.08
C GLY A 92 7.56 19.76 0.50
N LYS A 93 6.48 19.23 -0.13
CA LYS A 93 5.07 19.62 0.12
C LYS A 93 4.45 19.06 1.40
N SER A 94 5.16 18.19 2.13
CA SER A 94 4.71 17.69 3.45
C SER A 94 4.55 18.84 4.46
N TYR A 95 3.73 18.67 5.49
CA TYR A 95 3.63 19.69 6.53
C TYR A 95 4.69 19.51 7.64
N PRO A 96 4.98 20.53 8.46
CA PRO A 96 4.54 21.91 8.32
C PRO A 96 5.16 22.59 7.09
N ARG A 97 4.31 23.24 6.26
CA ARG A 97 4.75 23.75 4.96
C ARG A 97 5.66 24.99 5.08
N ASP A 98 5.36 25.82 6.05
CA ASP A 98 6.06 27.10 6.29
C ASP A 98 7.04 27.03 7.47
N GLY A 99 7.37 25.81 7.92
CA GLY A 99 8.23 25.60 9.08
C GLY A 99 7.61 25.92 10.43
N LYS A 100 6.34 26.38 10.47
CA LYS A 100 5.64 26.63 11.72
C LYS A 100 5.25 25.34 12.42
N PRO A 101 5.40 25.26 13.76
CA PRO A 101 5.00 24.10 14.53
C PRO A 101 3.53 23.73 14.28
N ASN A 102 3.27 22.46 14.00
CA ASN A 102 1.92 21.93 13.90
C ASN A 102 1.70 20.90 15.02
N PRO A 103 0.75 21.10 15.95
CA PRO A 103 0.49 20.14 17.01
C PRO A 103 0.19 18.75 16.51
N THR A 104 -0.42 18.60 15.32
CA THR A 104 -0.77 17.31 14.72
C THR A 104 0.45 16.46 14.38
N GLU A 105 1.61 17.05 14.04
CA GLU A 105 2.81 16.26 13.72
C GLU A 105 3.35 15.49 14.95
N LYS A 106 3.24 16.09 16.16
CA LYS A 106 3.61 15.42 17.41
C LYS A 106 2.62 14.31 17.78
N LEU A 107 1.34 14.56 17.52
CA LEU A 107 0.27 13.59 17.74
C LEU A 107 0.37 12.41 16.75
N GLU A 108 0.66 12.65 15.48
CA GLU A 108 0.89 11.59 14.50
C GLU A 108 2.07 10.69 14.89
N GLY A 109 3.20 11.26 15.27
CA GLY A 109 4.35 10.50 15.73
C GLY A 109 4.00 9.60 16.92
N LEU A 110 3.32 10.16 17.92
CA LEU A 110 2.91 9.41 19.12
C LEU A 110 1.95 8.27 18.78
N CYS A 111 0.81 8.59 18.17
CA CYS A 111 -0.27 7.61 17.99
C CYS A 111 0.11 6.50 16.98
N ARG A 112 0.88 6.84 15.96
CA ARG A 112 1.23 5.88 14.90
C ARG A 112 2.37 4.94 15.29
N THR A 113 3.30 5.37 16.12
CA THR A 113 4.34 4.47 16.67
C THR A 113 3.76 3.48 17.69
N MET A 114 2.60 3.77 18.28
CA MET A 114 1.90 2.84 19.19
C MET A 114 1.45 1.54 18.49
N PHE A 115 1.21 1.54 17.17
CA PHE A 115 0.93 0.31 16.43
C PHE A 115 2.10 -0.68 16.46
N ILE A 116 3.32 -0.17 16.57
CA ILE A 116 4.53 -1.00 16.72
C ILE A 116 4.74 -1.34 18.20
N ALA A 117 4.58 -0.35 19.08
CA ALA A 117 4.86 -0.51 20.52
C ALA A 117 3.86 -1.45 21.21
N ALA A 118 2.56 -1.41 20.83
CA ALA A 118 1.52 -2.19 21.50
C ALA A 118 1.82 -3.71 21.51
N PRO A 119 2.05 -4.37 20.37
CA PRO A 119 2.35 -5.79 20.36
C PRO A 119 3.69 -6.13 21.05
N LEU A 120 4.70 -5.28 20.93
CA LEU A 120 5.98 -5.50 21.60
C LEU A 120 5.84 -5.43 23.13
N LEU A 121 5.06 -4.48 23.64
CA LEU A 121 4.82 -4.29 25.07
C LEU A 121 3.90 -5.37 25.67
N LYS A 122 2.99 -5.95 24.89
CA LYS A 122 2.21 -7.11 25.36
C LYS A 122 3.09 -8.32 25.66
N GLU A 123 4.15 -8.50 24.89
CA GLU A 123 5.12 -9.59 25.13
C GLU A 123 6.18 -9.22 26.17
N ASN A 124 6.63 -7.98 26.17
CA ASN A 124 7.62 -7.46 27.10
C ASN A 124 7.19 -6.10 27.68
N PRO A 125 6.37 -6.10 28.76
CA PRO A 125 5.91 -4.84 29.39
C PRO A 125 7.02 -3.94 29.92
N SER A 126 8.21 -4.50 30.17
CA SER A 126 9.39 -3.80 30.68
C SER A 126 10.35 -3.36 29.56
N LEU A 127 9.92 -3.40 28.30
CA LEU A 127 10.72 -2.96 27.16
C LEU A 127 11.28 -1.55 27.38
N THR A 128 12.61 -1.43 27.26
CA THR A 128 13.34 -0.17 27.37
C THR A 128 14.15 0.07 26.10
N ILE A 129 14.07 1.27 25.54
CA ILE A 129 14.85 1.71 24.36
C ILE A 129 15.59 2.99 24.76
N ASN A 130 16.91 3.06 24.53
CA ASN A 130 17.75 4.21 24.90
C ASN A 130 17.55 4.64 26.37
N ASN A 131 17.46 3.68 27.29
CA ASN A 131 17.17 3.88 28.70
C ASN A 131 15.79 4.49 29.01
N ILE A 132 14.91 4.60 28.03
CA ILE A 132 13.54 5.06 28.21
C ILE A 132 12.62 3.84 28.30
N PRO A 133 11.91 3.61 29.43
CA PRO A 133 10.88 2.59 29.54
C PRO A 133 9.72 2.92 28.58
N VAL A 134 9.52 2.10 27.55
CA VAL A 134 8.62 2.43 26.43
C VAL A 134 7.17 2.59 26.89
N GLY A 135 6.70 1.71 27.79
CA GLY A 135 5.35 1.80 28.36
C GLY A 135 5.13 3.07 29.17
N ASP A 136 6.11 3.45 30.00
CA ASP A 136 6.05 4.70 30.79
C ASP A 136 6.06 5.93 29.91
N TYR A 137 6.86 5.92 28.85
CA TYR A 137 6.90 7.00 27.87
C TYR A 137 5.51 7.27 27.29
N TYR A 138 4.83 6.25 26.75
CA TYR A 138 3.52 6.44 26.16
C TYR A 138 2.48 6.88 27.21
N ARG A 139 2.45 6.32 28.41
CA ARG A 139 1.56 6.76 29.48
C ARG A 139 1.79 8.21 29.88
N HIS A 140 3.06 8.61 29.99
CA HIS A 140 3.43 10.01 30.28
C HIS A 140 2.95 10.96 29.16
N GLN A 141 3.17 10.61 27.90
CA GLN A 141 2.71 11.41 26.78
C GLN A 141 1.18 11.50 26.69
N LEU A 142 0.45 10.41 26.98
CA LEU A 142 -1.02 10.44 27.07
C LEU A 142 -1.51 11.40 28.16
N ALA A 143 -0.85 11.44 29.32
CA ALA A 143 -1.17 12.42 30.37
C ALA A 143 -0.88 13.86 29.92
N LYS A 144 0.20 14.09 29.17
CA LYS A 144 0.54 15.41 28.61
C LYS A 144 -0.49 15.91 27.59
N LEU A 145 -1.07 15.01 26.78
CA LEU A 145 -2.09 15.40 25.78
C LEU A 145 -3.29 16.11 26.40
N VAL A 146 -3.57 15.87 27.68
CA VAL A 146 -4.73 16.45 28.37
C VAL A 146 -4.34 17.43 29.47
N ASN A 147 -3.07 17.74 29.63
CA ASN A 147 -2.57 18.77 30.55
C ASN A 147 -2.56 20.14 29.84
N PRO A 148 -3.39 21.13 30.26
CA PRO A 148 -3.46 22.44 29.61
C PRO A 148 -2.13 23.22 29.56
N SER A 149 -1.19 22.92 30.45
CA SER A 149 0.15 23.52 30.49
C SER A 149 1.17 22.78 29.64
N GLY A 150 0.81 21.64 29.02
CA GLY A 150 1.70 20.83 28.20
C GLY A 150 1.85 21.39 26.78
N ASP A 151 3.03 21.21 26.21
CA ASP A 151 3.34 21.63 24.84
C ASP A 151 2.68 20.75 23.75
N THR A 152 2.10 19.61 24.16
CA THR A 152 1.34 18.68 23.30
C THR A 152 -0.16 18.68 23.63
N TYR A 153 -0.64 19.64 24.43
CA TYR A 153 -2.02 19.72 24.85
C TYR A 153 -2.99 19.76 23.68
N ILE A 154 -3.99 18.90 23.70
CA ILE A 154 -5.11 18.86 22.74
C ILE A 154 -6.39 19.29 23.46
N LYS A 155 -6.95 20.41 23.01
CA LYS A 155 -8.23 20.88 23.52
C LYS A 155 -9.38 19.94 23.11
N PRO A 156 -10.41 19.75 23.95
CA PRO A 156 -11.66 19.16 23.48
C PRO A 156 -12.17 19.90 22.25
N ARG A 157 -12.81 19.17 21.32
CA ARG A 157 -13.37 19.74 20.08
C ARG A 157 -14.45 20.78 20.41
N ALA A 158 -14.45 21.91 19.73
CA ALA A 158 -15.52 22.88 19.81
C ALA A 158 -16.83 22.28 19.26
N LYS A 159 -18.00 22.69 19.80
CA LYS A 159 -19.31 22.13 19.39
C LYS A 159 -19.59 22.28 17.90
N ASP A 160 -19.16 23.38 17.31
CA ASP A 160 -19.31 23.76 15.89
C ASP A 160 -18.10 23.35 15.02
N GLY A 161 -17.09 22.68 15.61
CA GLY A 161 -15.91 22.23 14.90
C GLY A 161 -16.23 21.12 13.89
N GLY A 162 -15.67 21.25 12.67
CA GLY A 162 -15.77 20.24 11.61
C GLY A 162 -14.90 19.00 11.83
N PRO A 163 -14.85 18.10 10.82
CA PRO A 163 -13.92 16.98 10.82
C PRO A 163 -12.47 17.43 11.00
N SER A 164 -11.68 16.69 11.75
CA SER A 164 -10.32 17.09 12.14
C SER A 164 -9.34 15.94 12.04
N GLN A 165 -8.09 16.22 11.65
CA GLN A 165 -6.99 15.26 11.69
C GLN A 165 -6.78 14.68 13.09
N ILE A 166 -7.13 15.42 14.15
CA ILE A 166 -7.05 14.91 15.54
C ILE A 166 -7.93 13.68 15.74
N LEU A 167 -9.11 13.63 15.11
CA LEU A 167 -9.96 12.45 15.14
C LEU A 167 -9.26 11.23 14.53
N VAL A 168 -8.54 11.41 13.43
CA VAL A 168 -7.78 10.33 12.78
C VAL A 168 -6.76 9.73 13.74
N GLU A 169 -6.00 10.58 14.42
CA GLU A 169 -4.97 10.15 15.37
C GLU A 169 -5.58 9.51 16.61
N PHE A 170 -6.67 10.06 17.12
CA PHE A 170 -7.40 9.46 18.25
C PHE A 170 -8.05 8.12 17.89
N GLY A 171 -8.48 7.93 16.65
CA GLY A 171 -8.91 6.62 16.16
C GLY A 171 -7.78 5.60 16.15
N GLY A 172 -6.60 6.02 15.65
CA GLY A 172 -5.38 5.18 15.69
C GLY A 172 -4.96 4.84 17.13
N LEU A 173 -4.98 5.84 18.03
CA LEU A 173 -4.74 5.66 19.45
C LEU A 173 -5.74 4.68 20.06
N ALA A 174 -7.03 4.87 19.81
CA ALA A 174 -8.08 3.99 20.35
C ALA A 174 -7.92 2.53 19.90
N ALA A 175 -7.45 2.29 18.65
CA ALA A 175 -7.13 0.93 18.20
C ALA A 175 -6.02 0.29 19.07
N SER A 176 -4.97 1.04 19.40
CA SER A 176 -3.88 0.57 20.27
C SER A 176 -4.33 0.37 21.71
N LEU A 177 -5.20 1.25 22.21
CA LEU A 177 -5.80 1.13 23.55
C LEU A 177 -6.76 -0.07 23.65
N LEU A 178 -7.52 -0.40 22.60
CA LEU A 178 -8.36 -1.60 22.53
C LEU A 178 -7.51 -2.87 22.52
N ALA A 179 -6.38 -2.85 21.80
CA ALA A 179 -5.51 -4.01 21.67
C ALA A 179 -4.68 -4.30 22.94
N ALA A 180 -4.32 -3.26 23.72
CA ALA A 180 -3.43 -3.37 24.88
C ALA A 180 -3.85 -2.40 26.03
N PRO A 181 -5.08 -2.49 26.54
CA PRO A 181 -5.55 -1.59 27.61
C PRO A 181 -4.74 -1.74 28.89
N GLU A 182 -4.31 -2.94 29.23
CA GLU A 182 -3.48 -3.27 30.41
C GLU A 182 -2.12 -2.57 30.41
N ILE A 183 -1.62 -2.19 29.24
CA ILE A 183 -0.33 -1.49 29.08
C ILE A 183 -0.51 0.02 29.14
N PHE A 184 -1.48 0.54 28.41
CA PHE A 184 -1.56 1.99 28.15
C PHE A 184 -2.64 2.70 28.97
N TRP A 185 -3.73 2.02 29.28
CA TRP A 185 -4.91 2.63 29.90
C TRP A 185 -5.02 2.32 31.40
N ASP A 186 -4.98 1.03 31.78
CA ASP A 186 -5.26 0.62 33.13
C ASP A 186 -4.34 1.26 34.17
N PRO A 187 -3.02 1.45 33.92
CA PRO A 187 -2.12 2.09 34.86
C PRO A 187 -2.28 3.61 34.97
N LEU A 188 -3.07 4.27 34.10
CA LEU A 188 -3.23 5.73 34.17
C LEU A 188 -4.00 6.16 35.40
N PRO A 189 -3.63 7.31 36.05
CA PRO A 189 -4.39 7.90 37.11
C PRO A 189 -5.83 8.25 36.71
N LYS A 190 -6.78 8.14 37.61
CA LYS A 190 -8.21 8.39 37.37
C LYS A 190 -8.46 9.74 36.68
N HIS A 191 -7.85 10.82 37.20
CA HIS A 191 -8.03 12.17 36.65
C HIS A 191 -7.52 12.29 35.20
N VAL A 192 -6.46 11.54 34.82
CA VAL A 192 -5.95 11.49 33.43
C VAL A 192 -6.95 10.74 32.56
N LYS A 193 -7.47 9.61 33.00
CA LYS A 193 -8.52 8.84 32.33
C LYS A 193 -9.76 9.69 32.03
N GLU A 194 -10.22 10.44 33.00
CA GLU A 194 -11.37 11.34 32.87
C GLU A 194 -11.11 12.49 31.89
N ALA A 195 -9.91 13.08 31.94
CA ALA A 195 -9.52 14.14 30.99
C ALA A 195 -9.36 13.62 29.56
N LEU A 196 -8.75 12.43 29.38
CA LEU A 196 -8.62 11.76 28.07
C LEU A 196 -9.99 11.40 27.51
N SER A 197 -10.87 10.83 28.34
CA SER A 197 -12.23 10.48 27.89
C SER A 197 -13.00 11.70 27.42
N LYS A 198 -12.98 12.79 28.20
CA LYS A 198 -13.62 14.07 27.82
C LYS A 198 -13.08 14.59 26.48
N THR A 199 -11.76 14.56 26.31
CA THR A 199 -11.12 15.09 25.10
C THR A 199 -11.38 14.18 23.90
N MET A 200 -11.06 12.89 23.99
CA MET A 200 -11.20 11.97 22.86
C MET A 200 -12.65 11.76 22.44
N LEU A 201 -13.59 11.63 23.41
CA LEU A 201 -15.02 11.51 23.09
C LEU A 201 -15.57 12.77 22.43
N SER A 202 -15.06 13.97 22.72
CA SER A 202 -15.48 15.18 22.04
C SER A 202 -15.21 15.14 20.52
N TYR A 203 -14.20 14.40 20.10
CA TYR A 203 -13.88 14.11 18.69
C TYR A 203 -14.60 12.86 18.18
N GLY A 204 -14.61 11.79 18.96
CA GLY A 204 -15.23 10.51 18.61
C GLY A 204 -16.75 10.60 18.42
N ASP A 205 -17.43 11.47 19.14
CA ASP A 205 -18.86 11.81 18.99
C ASP A 205 -19.06 13.05 18.08
N GLY A 206 -18.02 13.44 17.36
CA GLY A 206 -18.03 14.58 16.46
C GLY A 206 -18.25 14.20 15.00
N PRO A 207 -18.31 15.21 14.11
CA PRO A 207 -18.48 15.00 12.68
C PRO A 207 -17.28 14.27 12.08
N THR A 208 -17.54 13.47 11.05
CA THR A 208 -16.57 12.72 10.30
C THR A 208 -16.72 12.95 8.79
N ILE A 209 -15.83 12.38 7.99
CA ILE A 209 -15.94 12.33 6.53
C ILE A 209 -16.51 10.98 6.13
N ASP A 210 -17.41 10.96 5.17
CA ASP A 210 -18.08 9.75 4.67
C ASP A 210 -17.13 8.89 3.83
N MET A 211 -16.22 8.18 4.51
CA MET A 211 -15.27 7.20 3.94
C MET A 211 -14.60 6.44 5.10
N ASN A 212 -13.37 5.97 4.91
CA ASN A 212 -12.60 5.28 5.94
C ASN A 212 -12.53 6.02 7.31
N TRP A 213 -12.76 7.33 7.34
CA TRP A 213 -12.74 8.14 8.56
C TRP A 213 -13.78 7.71 9.59
N ARG A 214 -14.88 7.09 9.18
CA ARG A 214 -15.89 6.54 10.10
C ARG A 214 -15.28 5.58 11.13
N PHE A 215 -14.24 4.84 10.76
CA PHE A 215 -13.56 3.93 11.68
C PHE A 215 -12.92 4.65 12.86
N PHE A 216 -12.49 5.90 12.70
CA PHE A 216 -11.89 6.64 13.81
C PHE A 216 -12.93 6.97 14.90
N ASN A 217 -14.14 7.37 14.51
CA ASN A 217 -15.25 7.50 15.45
C ASN A 217 -15.61 6.14 16.08
N ILE A 218 -15.77 5.11 15.25
CA ILE A 218 -16.11 3.75 15.71
C ILE A 218 -15.12 3.28 16.79
N LEU A 219 -13.83 3.42 16.53
CA LEU A 219 -12.78 2.95 17.45
C LEU A 219 -12.77 3.74 18.76
N VAL A 220 -12.88 5.07 18.72
CA VAL A 220 -12.94 5.91 19.91
C VAL A 220 -14.17 5.57 20.75
N LEU A 221 -15.36 5.53 20.15
CA LEU A 221 -16.60 5.20 20.85
C LEU A 221 -16.57 3.79 21.43
N SER A 222 -16.06 2.81 20.66
CA SER A 222 -15.95 1.41 21.10
C SER A 222 -14.98 1.25 22.27
N PHE A 223 -13.82 1.91 22.20
CA PHE A 223 -12.87 1.86 23.31
C PHE A 223 -13.51 2.37 24.60
N TYR A 224 -14.11 3.57 24.61
CA TYR A 224 -14.72 4.11 25.82
C TYR A 224 -15.93 3.32 26.30
N LYS A 225 -16.75 2.77 25.40
CA LYS A 225 -17.82 1.83 25.79
C LYS A 225 -17.25 0.59 26.48
N SER A 226 -16.15 0.04 25.99
CA SER A 226 -15.50 -1.13 26.61
C SER A 226 -14.97 -0.84 28.03
N GLN A 227 -14.64 0.44 28.30
CA GLN A 227 -14.18 0.93 29.59
C GLN A 227 -15.32 1.41 30.52
N GLY A 228 -16.59 1.20 30.14
CA GLY A 228 -17.75 1.54 30.96
C GLY A 228 -18.19 3.00 30.89
N TYR A 229 -17.67 3.80 29.94
CA TYR A 229 -18.14 5.16 29.72
C TYR A 229 -19.42 5.19 28.91
N THR A 230 -20.26 6.18 29.19
CA THR A 230 -21.42 6.48 28.34
C THR A 230 -20.96 7.04 26.99
N VAL A 231 -21.43 6.47 25.87
CA VAL A 231 -21.11 6.86 24.50
C VAL A 231 -22.39 7.03 23.69
N ASN A 232 -22.29 7.67 22.54
CA ASN A 232 -23.38 7.78 21.55
C ASN A 232 -23.52 6.45 20.79
N GLU A 233 -24.27 5.50 21.34
CA GLU A 233 -24.46 4.17 20.76
C GLU A 233 -25.20 4.20 19.42
N THR A 234 -26.12 5.15 19.26
CA THR A 234 -26.85 5.32 18.00
C THR A 234 -25.88 5.68 16.86
N MET A 235 -25.00 6.65 17.10
CA MET A 235 -23.95 7.01 16.15
C MET A 235 -22.99 5.86 15.90
N LEU A 236 -22.53 5.16 16.95
CA LEU A 236 -21.62 4.02 16.81
C LEU A 236 -22.22 2.96 15.88
N LYS A 237 -23.46 2.55 16.12
CA LYS A 237 -24.15 1.56 15.30
C LYS A 237 -24.36 2.03 13.86
N ASP A 238 -24.79 3.28 13.67
CA ASP A 238 -24.99 3.88 12.33
C ASP A 238 -23.69 3.88 11.51
N LEU A 239 -22.57 4.28 12.12
CA LEU A 239 -21.27 4.31 11.44
C LEU A 239 -20.75 2.91 11.10
N VAL A 240 -20.97 1.90 11.95
CA VAL A 240 -20.65 0.50 11.66
C VAL A 240 -21.45 0.01 10.46
N VAL A 241 -22.77 0.23 10.44
CA VAL A 241 -23.65 -0.16 9.33
C VAL A 241 -23.23 0.52 8.02
N LYS A 242 -22.96 1.83 8.06
CA LYS A 242 -22.48 2.58 6.89
C LYS A 242 -21.12 2.11 6.40
N SER A 243 -20.23 1.68 7.28
CA SER A 243 -18.93 1.14 6.89
C SER A 243 -19.07 -0.23 6.21
N LEU A 244 -19.93 -1.09 6.73
CA LEU A 244 -20.26 -2.38 6.08
C LEU A 244 -20.91 -2.19 4.71
N ALA A 245 -21.76 -1.17 4.56
CA ALA A 245 -22.44 -0.86 3.30
C ALA A 245 -21.51 -0.36 2.17
N GLN A 246 -20.24 -0.07 2.47
CA GLN A 246 -19.23 0.29 1.46
C GLN A 246 -18.52 -0.93 0.85
N TYR A 247 -18.88 -2.14 1.27
CA TYR A 247 -18.35 -3.37 0.72
C TYR A 247 -18.93 -3.67 -0.65
N ASP A 248 -18.05 -3.89 -1.64
CA ASP A 248 -18.42 -4.13 -3.03
C ASP A 248 -18.09 -5.57 -3.51
N GLY A 249 -17.56 -6.42 -2.64
CA GLY A 249 -17.20 -7.80 -2.97
C GLY A 249 -15.69 -8.04 -3.11
N ASP A 250 -15.29 -9.32 -3.17
CA ASP A 250 -13.90 -9.77 -3.32
C ASP A 250 -12.91 -9.18 -2.31
N GLY A 251 -13.38 -8.80 -1.13
CA GLY A 251 -12.58 -8.15 -0.10
C GLY A 251 -12.38 -6.65 -0.28
N TRP A 252 -13.03 -6.01 -1.24
CA TRP A 252 -12.85 -4.59 -1.53
C TRP A 252 -13.96 -3.71 -0.95
N TYR A 253 -13.54 -2.59 -0.36
CA TYR A 253 -14.43 -1.51 0.07
C TYR A 253 -14.20 -0.28 -0.80
N ASN A 254 -15.30 0.35 -1.19
CA ASN A 254 -15.28 1.62 -1.91
C ASN A 254 -15.00 2.78 -0.95
N ASP A 255 -13.81 3.34 -1.02
CA ASP A 255 -13.44 4.53 -0.23
C ASP A 255 -13.76 5.82 -0.99
N SER A 256 -14.95 5.86 -1.53
CA SER A 256 -15.62 6.83 -2.37
C SER A 256 -14.76 7.99 -2.91
N PRO A 257 -14.66 8.15 -4.23
CA PRO A 257 -15.33 7.38 -5.29
C PRO A 257 -14.41 6.34 -5.97
N TYR A 258 -13.42 5.80 -5.29
CA TYR A 258 -12.36 4.98 -5.88
C TYR A 258 -11.85 3.91 -4.91
N TYR A 259 -11.06 2.97 -5.45
CA TYR A 259 -10.38 1.94 -4.69
C TYR A 259 -8.89 2.25 -4.59
N ASP A 260 -8.30 1.90 -3.46
CA ASP A 260 -6.87 1.86 -3.21
C ASP A 260 -6.57 1.00 -1.96
N TYR A 261 -5.35 1.05 -1.47
CA TYR A 261 -4.96 0.30 -0.27
C TYR A 261 -5.68 0.72 1.02
N TYR A 262 -6.49 1.80 1.03
CA TYR A 262 -7.35 2.10 2.16
C TYR A 262 -8.43 1.03 2.39
N SER A 263 -8.85 0.29 1.35
CA SER A 263 -9.64 -0.93 1.53
C SER A 263 -8.97 -1.89 2.51
N MET A 264 -7.64 -2.00 2.47
CA MET A 264 -6.84 -2.98 3.20
C MET A 264 -6.36 -2.46 4.55
N TRP A 265 -5.63 -1.34 4.55
CA TRP A 265 -5.06 -0.79 5.78
C TRP A 265 -6.00 0.10 6.60
N ALA A 266 -7.23 0.31 6.15
CA ALA A 266 -8.29 0.94 6.93
C ALA A 266 -9.49 -0.01 7.09
N PHE A 267 -10.29 -0.24 6.05
CA PHE A 267 -11.53 -1.01 6.20
C PHE A 267 -11.27 -2.43 6.73
N GLN A 268 -10.47 -3.21 6.04
CA GLN A 268 -10.19 -4.60 6.42
C GLN A 268 -9.45 -4.67 7.76
N MET A 269 -8.43 -3.86 7.96
CA MET A 269 -7.63 -3.88 9.18
C MET A 269 -8.44 -3.39 10.40
N TYR A 270 -9.09 -2.23 10.32
CA TYR A 270 -9.87 -1.71 11.46
C TYR A 270 -11.13 -2.53 11.72
N GLY A 271 -11.80 -3.03 10.68
CA GLY A 271 -12.93 -3.93 10.81
C GLY A 271 -12.56 -5.21 11.55
N THR A 272 -11.42 -5.82 11.20
CA THR A 272 -10.92 -7.03 11.86
C THR A 272 -10.51 -6.77 13.31
N LEU A 273 -9.75 -5.70 13.58
CA LEU A 273 -9.36 -5.35 14.95
C LEU A 273 -10.57 -5.00 15.83
N TRP A 274 -11.51 -4.21 15.28
CA TRP A 274 -12.75 -3.88 15.97
C TRP A 274 -13.55 -5.14 16.29
N SER A 275 -13.66 -6.04 15.35
CA SER A 275 -14.38 -7.32 15.53
C SER A 275 -13.73 -8.15 16.63
N GLU A 276 -12.40 -8.28 16.62
CA GLU A 276 -11.66 -9.10 17.57
C GLU A 276 -11.72 -8.53 19.01
N PHE A 277 -11.42 -7.25 19.17
CA PHE A 277 -11.26 -6.66 20.51
C PHE A 277 -12.52 -6.04 21.08
N PHE A 278 -13.58 -5.90 20.27
CA PHE A 278 -14.83 -5.28 20.75
C PHE A 278 -16.08 -5.91 20.12
N GLY A 279 -16.15 -6.04 18.81
CA GLY A 279 -17.37 -6.38 18.07
C GLY A 279 -17.96 -7.73 18.46
N LYS A 280 -17.14 -8.78 18.58
CA LYS A 280 -17.59 -10.13 18.98
C LYS A 280 -18.38 -10.12 20.29
N LYS A 281 -18.03 -9.22 21.24
CA LYS A 281 -18.70 -9.10 22.55
C LYS A 281 -19.97 -8.24 22.50
N TYR A 282 -19.94 -7.11 21.78
CA TYR A 282 -20.98 -6.08 21.87
C TYR A 282 -21.90 -6.02 20.65
N TYR A 283 -21.42 -6.43 19.47
CA TYR A 283 -22.12 -6.38 18.18
C TYR A 283 -21.76 -7.60 17.32
N PRO A 284 -22.09 -8.85 17.78
CA PRO A 284 -21.59 -10.08 17.16
C PRO A 284 -22.00 -10.25 15.70
N GLU A 285 -23.21 -9.81 15.32
CA GLU A 285 -23.69 -9.91 13.94
C GLU A 285 -22.85 -9.02 12.97
N HIS A 286 -22.49 -7.81 13.41
CA HIS A 286 -21.66 -6.92 12.59
C HIS A 286 -20.21 -7.41 12.53
N ALA A 287 -19.69 -7.95 13.64
CA ALA A 287 -18.37 -8.56 13.68
C ALA A 287 -18.28 -9.76 12.72
N ALA A 288 -19.32 -10.60 12.68
CA ALA A 288 -19.40 -11.71 11.76
C ALA A 288 -19.38 -11.23 10.28
N LYS A 289 -20.08 -10.13 9.97
CA LYS A 289 -20.07 -9.54 8.62
C LYS A 289 -18.70 -9.01 8.22
N PHE A 290 -17.98 -8.31 9.11
CA PHE A 290 -16.60 -7.89 8.83
C PHE A 290 -15.69 -9.10 8.60
N ALA A 291 -15.85 -10.19 9.37
CA ALA A 291 -15.08 -11.42 9.19
C ALA A 291 -15.37 -12.11 7.85
N GLU A 292 -16.66 -12.18 7.43
CA GLU A 292 -17.07 -12.67 6.11
C GLU A 292 -16.37 -11.89 4.99
N TYR A 293 -16.49 -10.56 5.00
CA TYR A 293 -15.90 -9.68 3.99
C TYR A 293 -14.37 -9.69 4.00
N PHE A 294 -13.78 -9.94 5.17
CA PHE A 294 -12.34 -10.11 5.29
C PHE A 294 -11.87 -11.43 4.64
N ASN A 295 -12.63 -12.51 4.80
CA ASN A 295 -12.28 -13.80 4.21
C ASN A 295 -12.34 -13.78 2.68
N ASP A 296 -13.19 -12.96 2.07
CA ASP A 296 -13.30 -12.84 0.61
C ASP A 296 -12.00 -12.33 -0.05
N LEU A 297 -11.11 -11.65 0.70
CA LEU A 297 -9.85 -11.17 0.14
C LEU A 297 -8.96 -12.30 -0.38
N GLN A 298 -9.03 -13.52 0.19
CA GLN A 298 -8.15 -14.64 -0.13
C GLN A 298 -8.16 -14.99 -1.62
N GLY A 299 -9.33 -14.85 -2.22
CA GLY A 299 -9.55 -15.14 -3.64
C GLY A 299 -8.94 -14.13 -4.60
N ASN A 300 -8.53 -12.96 -4.13
CA ASN A 300 -8.19 -11.83 -4.99
C ASN A 300 -6.90 -11.10 -4.57
N TYR A 301 -6.88 -10.48 -3.39
CA TYR A 301 -5.83 -9.58 -2.97
C TYR A 301 -4.41 -10.16 -2.91
N PRO A 302 -4.15 -11.43 -2.52
CA PRO A 302 -2.81 -12.01 -2.52
C PRO A 302 -2.13 -12.01 -3.89
N TYR A 303 -2.90 -12.04 -4.96
CA TYR A 303 -2.40 -12.00 -6.33
C TYR A 303 -1.91 -10.60 -6.77
N MET A 304 -2.12 -9.55 -5.96
CA MET A 304 -1.54 -8.23 -6.22
C MET A 304 -0.06 -8.13 -5.81
N PHE A 305 0.51 -9.19 -5.25
CA PHE A 305 1.89 -9.20 -4.77
C PHE A 305 2.75 -10.08 -5.68
N SER A 306 3.96 -9.60 -5.96
CA SER A 306 4.91 -10.33 -6.79
C SER A 306 5.23 -11.72 -6.21
N ARG A 307 5.90 -12.55 -7.00
CA ARG A 307 6.47 -13.83 -6.56
C ARG A 307 7.28 -13.72 -5.26
N LYS A 308 7.94 -12.57 -5.04
CA LYS A 308 8.72 -12.28 -3.84
C LYS A 308 7.91 -11.62 -2.71
N GLY A 309 6.62 -11.39 -2.91
CA GLY A 309 5.77 -10.67 -1.98
C GLY A 309 5.88 -9.15 -2.09
N GLU A 310 6.44 -8.60 -3.17
CA GLU A 310 6.57 -7.16 -3.36
C GLU A 310 5.23 -6.55 -3.75
N MET A 311 4.88 -5.46 -3.07
CA MET A 311 3.66 -4.70 -3.36
C MET A 311 3.81 -3.78 -4.57
N ILE A 312 2.69 -3.44 -5.17
CA ILE A 312 2.60 -2.49 -6.29
C ILE A 312 2.56 -1.05 -5.77
N MET A 313 3.32 -0.14 -6.38
CA MET A 313 3.23 1.28 -6.11
C MET A 313 1.97 1.87 -6.76
N TRP A 314 0.87 2.00 -5.98
CA TRP A 314 -0.44 2.45 -6.47
C TRP A 314 -1.26 3.09 -5.35
N GLY A 315 -2.08 4.08 -5.69
CA GLY A 315 -2.97 4.76 -4.77
C GLY A 315 -2.27 5.83 -3.91
N ARG A 316 -3.08 6.55 -3.12
CA ARG A 316 -2.61 7.60 -2.21
C ARG A 316 -1.92 7.02 -0.98
N SER A 317 -1.19 7.88 -0.29
CA SER A 317 -0.53 7.55 0.99
C SER A 317 0.45 6.36 0.87
N ILE A 318 1.06 6.19 -0.29
CA ILE A 318 1.92 5.04 -0.59
C ILE A 318 3.14 4.95 0.36
N ALA A 319 3.47 6.03 1.06
CA ALA A 319 4.48 6.05 2.11
C ALA A 319 4.16 5.11 3.30
N TYR A 320 2.93 4.58 3.40
CA TYR A 320 2.57 3.56 4.41
C TYR A 320 3.06 2.15 4.03
N ARG A 321 3.55 1.94 2.82
CA ARG A 321 4.34 0.77 2.36
C ARG A 321 3.84 -0.58 2.88
N ILE A 322 4.59 -1.21 3.78
CA ILE A 322 4.27 -2.52 4.37
C ILE A 322 2.87 -2.60 4.98
N GLY A 323 2.24 -1.45 5.26
CA GLY A 323 0.83 -1.40 5.65
C GLY A 323 -0.10 -2.06 4.64
N ALA A 324 0.26 -2.12 3.35
CA ALA A 324 -0.50 -2.85 2.34
C ALA A 324 -0.64 -4.35 2.67
N ALA A 325 0.37 -4.93 3.30
CA ALA A 325 0.36 -6.36 3.65
C ALA A 325 -0.31 -6.68 5.01
N VAL A 326 -0.86 -5.67 5.71
CA VAL A 326 -1.48 -5.87 7.04
C VAL A 326 -2.62 -6.91 7.08
N PRO A 327 -3.43 -7.11 6.03
CA PRO A 327 -4.46 -8.14 6.08
C PRO A 327 -3.91 -9.55 6.29
N PHE A 328 -2.75 -9.87 5.72
CA PHE A 328 -2.23 -11.24 5.75
C PHE A 328 -1.95 -11.78 7.16
N PRO A 329 -1.21 -11.09 8.05
CA PRO A 329 -1.05 -11.58 9.42
C PRO A 329 -2.35 -11.54 10.21
N LEU A 330 -3.26 -10.58 9.94
CA LEU A 330 -4.55 -10.51 10.63
C LEU A 330 -5.50 -11.65 10.26
N MET A 331 -5.25 -12.38 9.16
CA MET A 331 -5.97 -13.63 8.86
C MET A 331 -5.81 -14.68 9.97
N GLY A 332 -4.76 -14.57 10.79
CA GLY A 332 -4.63 -15.39 12.01
C GLY A 332 -5.78 -15.26 13.01
N PHE A 333 -6.54 -14.16 12.99
CA PHE A 333 -7.75 -14.01 13.83
C PHE A 333 -8.98 -14.74 13.23
N ALA A 334 -8.96 -15.10 11.95
CA ALA A 334 -10.07 -15.77 11.30
C ALA A 334 -10.22 -17.24 11.73
N SER A 335 -9.13 -17.90 12.15
CA SER A 335 -9.10 -19.32 12.54
C SER A 335 -9.69 -20.25 11.50
N ASP A 336 -9.49 -19.96 10.22
CA ASP A 336 -10.02 -20.70 9.06
C ASP A 336 -8.92 -21.59 8.47
N GLU A 337 -9.17 -22.91 8.46
CA GLU A 337 -8.22 -23.91 7.94
C GLU A 337 -8.03 -23.84 6.42
N SER A 338 -8.97 -23.21 5.69
CA SER A 338 -8.84 -23.03 4.24
C SER A 338 -7.78 -22.02 3.84
N ILE A 339 -7.34 -21.16 4.78
CA ILE A 339 -6.33 -20.13 4.53
C ILE A 339 -4.95 -20.76 4.34
N ASN A 340 -4.30 -20.45 3.21
CA ASN A 340 -2.90 -20.82 3.00
C ASN A 340 -1.97 -19.88 3.79
N TYR A 341 -1.87 -20.07 5.11
CA TYR A 341 -1.07 -19.24 6.00
C TYR A 341 0.41 -19.15 5.60
N GLY A 342 0.99 -20.24 5.07
CA GLY A 342 2.38 -20.23 4.62
C GLY A 342 2.61 -19.26 3.46
N TRP A 343 1.70 -19.21 2.49
CA TRP A 343 1.75 -18.25 1.40
C TRP A 343 1.47 -16.81 1.87
N MET A 344 0.47 -16.61 2.76
CA MET A 344 0.17 -15.30 3.35
C MET A 344 1.39 -14.73 4.09
N ARG A 345 2.10 -15.58 4.88
CA ARG A 345 3.32 -15.15 5.58
C ARG A 345 4.46 -14.85 4.61
N ARG A 346 4.63 -15.64 3.54
CA ARG A 346 5.61 -15.35 2.47
C ARG A 346 5.38 -13.97 1.86
N ILE A 347 4.14 -13.64 1.47
CA ILE A 347 3.79 -12.33 0.92
C ILE A 347 4.12 -11.22 1.92
N ALA A 348 3.63 -11.34 3.15
CA ALA A 348 3.82 -10.33 4.17
C ALA A 348 5.30 -10.11 4.52
N SER A 349 6.07 -11.20 4.69
CA SER A 349 7.51 -11.14 4.92
C SER A 349 8.27 -10.57 3.72
N GLY A 350 7.88 -10.93 2.50
CA GLY A 350 8.46 -10.39 1.27
C GLY A 350 8.23 -8.87 1.13
N THR A 351 7.02 -8.40 1.44
CA THR A 351 6.72 -6.97 1.48
C THR A 351 7.55 -6.25 2.56
N LEU A 352 7.73 -6.86 3.73
CA LEU A 352 8.60 -6.32 4.77
C LEU A 352 10.03 -6.15 4.27
N LEU A 353 10.59 -7.16 3.62
CA LEU A 353 11.93 -7.13 3.06
C LEU A 353 12.08 -6.14 1.91
N GLN A 354 11.07 -5.97 1.05
CA GLN A 354 11.05 -4.99 -0.04
C GLN A 354 11.48 -3.61 0.43
N PHE A 355 11.09 -3.23 1.64
CA PHE A 355 11.37 -1.90 2.19
C PHE A 355 12.51 -1.91 3.21
N LEU A 356 12.51 -2.80 4.18
CA LEU A 356 13.50 -2.75 5.27
C LEU A 356 14.92 -3.09 4.81
N GLN A 357 15.08 -3.78 3.68
CA GLN A 357 16.38 -4.02 3.05
C GLN A 357 16.73 -2.99 1.95
N ASN A 358 15.89 -1.96 1.76
CA ASN A 358 16.19 -0.89 0.83
C ASN A 358 17.00 0.21 1.56
N PRO A 359 18.21 0.54 1.11
CA PRO A 359 19.06 1.53 1.76
C PRO A 359 18.52 2.97 1.71
N GLU A 360 17.57 3.25 0.83
CA GLU A 360 16.94 4.57 0.71
C GLU A 360 15.75 4.76 1.67
N LEU A 361 15.30 3.71 2.35
CA LEU A 361 14.12 3.77 3.22
C LEU A 361 14.33 4.75 4.37
N MET A 362 15.45 4.59 5.08
CA MET A 362 15.72 5.32 6.32
C MET A 362 16.56 6.57 6.04
N GLN A 363 16.13 7.68 6.59
CA GLN A 363 16.92 8.92 6.65
C GLN A 363 16.76 9.48 8.07
N ASP A 364 17.88 9.83 8.71
CA ASP A 364 17.87 10.30 10.10
C ASP A 364 17.11 9.33 11.03
N ASP A 365 17.44 8.04 10.95
CA ASP A 365 16.88 6.93 11.73
C ASP A 365 15.37 6.66 11.57
N VAL A 366 14.64 7.40 10.76
CA VAL A 366 13.21 7.18 10.52
C VAL A 366 12.88 7.04 9.03
N PRO A 367 11.81 6.32 8.68
CA PRO A 367 11.46 6.13 7.27
C PRO A 367 11.17 7.45 6.55
N THR A 368 11.53 7.52 5.28
CA THR A 368 11.30 8.67 4.40
C THR A 368 9.83 8.75 3.94
N LEU A 369 9.40 9.94 3.49
CA LEU A 369 8.17 10.12 2.73
C LEU A 369 8.43 9.83 1.25
N GLY A 370 7.79 8.79 0.71
CA GLY A 370 7.95 8.31 -0.66
C GLY A 370 7.62 6.84 -0.79
N PHE A 371 8.25 6.15 -1.73
CA PHE A 371 8.06 4.69 -1.90
C PHE A 371 9.30 3.93 -1.42
N TYR A 372 10.34 3.77 -2.20
CA TYR A 372 11.59 3.15 -1.71
C TYR A 372 12.34 4.12 -0.79
N GLY A 373 12.64 5.32 -1.26
CA GLY A 373 13.24 6.41 -0.52
C GLY A 373 12.35 7.66 -0.52
N ALA A 374 12.94 8.81 -0.29
CA ALA A 374 12.29 10.12 -0.44
C ALA A 374 11.90 10.33 -1.90
N PHE A 375 10.60 10.55 -2.15
CA PHE A 375 10.10 10.76 -3.50
C PHE A 375 8.92 11.73 -3.49
N GLU A 376 9.22 13.00 -3.75
CA GLU A 376 8.27 14.11 -3.63
C GLU A 376 6.97 13.94 -4.47
N PRO A 377 7.01 13.40 -5.71
CA PRO A 377 5.78 13.20 -6.49
C PRO A 377 4.75 12.32 -5.79
N ALA A 378 5.16 11.34 -4.98
CA ALA A 378 4.26 10.43 -4.26
C ALA A 378 3.79 10.97 -2.90
N VAL A 379 4.32 12.12 -2.42
CA VAL A 379 3.95 12.67 -1.12
C VAL A 379 2.64 13.42 -1.18
N GLN A 380 1.71 13.11 -0.27
CA GLN A 380 0.47 13.87 -0.09
C GLN A 380 0.71 15.11 0.78
N PRO A 381 0.03 16.25 0.46
CA PRO A 381 0.18 17.48 1.20
C PRO A 381 -0.23 17.41 2.67
N TYR A 382 -1.05 16.42 3.03
CA TYR A 382 -1.50 16.17 4.40
C TYR A 382 -0.55 15.27 5.20
N SER A 383 0.60 14.91 4.66
CA SER A 383 1.58 14.04 5.33
C SER A 383 2.64 14.86 6.05
N CYS A 384 3.09 14.38 7.20
CA CYS A 384 4.32 14.78 7.88
C CYS A 384 5.27 13.59 8.05
N ARG A 385 6.44 13.80 8.63
CA ARG A 385 7.42 12.72 8.82
C ARG A 385 6.90 11.61 9.76
N GLY A 386 5.97 11.92 10.68
CA GLY A 386 5.29 10.94 11.53
C GLY A 386 4.30 10.07 10.78
N SER A 387 3.78 10.55 9.63
CA SER A 387 2.76 9.83 8.85
C SER A 387 3.23 8.46 8.37
N VAL A 388 4.52 8.28 8.09
CA VAL A 388 5.09 7.01 7.62
C VAL A 388 4.88 5.87 8.61
N PHE A 389 4.73 6.16 9.92
CA PHE A 389 4.52 5.15 10.94
C PHE A 389 3.13 4.48 10.89
N TRP A 390 2.22 4.90 10.00
CA TRP A 390 1.08 4.08 9.61
C TRP A 390 1.50 2.70 9.07
N MET A 391 2.71 2.56 8.54
CA MET A 391 3.29 1.26 8.20
C MET A 391 3.35 0.32 9.41
N GLY A 392 3.41 0.87 10.62
CA GLY A 392 3.40 0.14 11.89
C GLY A 392 2.17 -0.73 12.10
N LYS A 393 1.04 -0.45 11.43
CA LYS A 393 -0.16 -1.30 11.42
C LYS A 393 0.15 -2.76 11.07
N PHE A 394 1.13 -2.99 10.22
CA PHE A 394 1.61 -4.32 9.85
C PHE A 394 1.99 -5.17 11.07
N PHE A 395 2.63 -4.56 12.08
CA PHE A 395 3.08 -5.27 13.27
C PHE A 395 1.96 -5.62 14.25
N LEU A 396 0.73 -5.13 14.04
CA LEU A 396 -0.44 -5.61 14.78
C LEU A 396 -0.69 -7.11 14.54
N GLY A 397 -0.14 -7.67 13.47
CA GLY A 397 -0.09 -9.11 13.27
C GLY A 397 0.63 -9.87 14.40
N LEU A 398 1.56 -9.23 15.12
CA LEU A 398 2.20 -9.82 16.31
C LEU A 398 1.23 -10.03 17.50
N LEU A 399 0.04 -9.41 17.47
CA LEU A 399 -1.04 -9.67 18.43
C LEU A 399 -1.70 -11.05 18.20
N VAL A 400 -1.54 -11.64 17.02
CA VAL A 400 -1.98 -13.02 16.74
C VAL A 400 -1.12 -13.97 17.59
N PRO A 401 -1.76 -14.90 18.33
CA PRO A 401 -1.03 -15.82 19.20
C PRO A 401 0.09 -16.58 18.47
N GLU A 402 1.22 -16.80 19.13
CA GLU A 402 2.38 -17.48 18.56
C GLU A 402 2.07 -18.90 18.09
N SER A 403 1.12 -19.56 18.76
CA SER A 403 0.63 -20.91 18.40
C SER A 403 -0.20 -20.95 17.13
N ASN A 404 -0.59 -19.78 16.57
CA ASN A 404 -1.43 -19.72 15.38
C ASN A 404 -0.71 -20.23 14.13
N ALA A 405 -1.46 -20.85 13.23
CA ALA A 405 -0.97 -21.39 11.96
C ALA A 405 -0.24 -20.34 11.11
N PHE A 406 -0.60 -19.05 11.20
CA PHE A 406 0.13 -17.99 10.50
C PHE A 406 1.63 -17.99 10.86
N TRP A 407 1.99 -18.27 12.13
CA TRP A 407 3.36 -18.27 12.59
C TRP A 407 4.05 -19.63 12.42
N SER A 408 3.32 -20.74 12.50
CA SER A 408 3.88 -22.11 12.51
C SER A 408 3.83 -22.82 11.15
N ALA A 409 2.94 -22.42 10.23
CA ALA A 409 2.91 -23.01 8.90
C ALA A 409 4.19 -22.69 8.11
N LYS A 410 4.78 -23.69 7.45
CA LYS A 410 5.94 -23.50 6.57
C LYS A 410 5.55 -22.58 5.41
N GLU A 411 6.40 -21.59 5.08
CA GLU A 411 6.24 -20.84 3.84
C GLU A 411 6.20 -21.78 2.65
N ASN A 412 5.33 -21.48 1.71
CA ASN A 412 5.16 -22.27 0.51
C ASN A 412 5.04 -21.41 -0.74
N GLU A 413 5.04 -22.08 -1.84
CA GLU A 413 5.10 -21.49 -3.18
C GLU A 413 3.83 -20.72 -3.57
N GLY A 414 2.69 -21.00 -2.91
CA GLY A 414 1.41 -20.49 -3.38
C GLY A 414 1.13 -20.95 -4.83
N PRO A 415 0.56 -20.11 -5.67
CA PRO A 415 0.36 -20.42 -7.09
C PRO A 415 1.62 -20.23 -7.95
N TRP A 416 2.61 -19.46 -7.51
CA TRP A 416 3.72 -18.98 -8.33
C TRP A 416 4.59 -20.10 -8.93
N GLU A 417 4.95 -21.10 -8.15
CA GLU A 417 5.77 -22.23 -8.57
C GLU A 417 4.95 -23.48 -8.84
N ARG A 418 3.73 -23.55 -8.28
CA ARG A 418 2.88 -24.72 -8.40
C ARG A 418 1.98 -24.69 -9.63
N ASP A 419 1.33 -23.53 -9.87
CA ASP A 419 0.22 -23.42 -10.82
C ASP A 419 0.56 -22.53 -12.03
N PHE A 420 1.59 -21.67 -11.94
CA PHE A 420 1.90 -20.69 -12.98
C PHE A 420 3.03 -21.14 -13.90
N ASP A 421 2.74 -21.24 -15.20
CA ASP A 421 3.71 -21.48 -16.29
C ASP A 421 4.35 -20.13 -16.71
N PRO A 422 5.69 -20.01 -16.74
CA PRO A 422 6.39 -18.81 -17.22
C PRO A 422 6.03 -18.37 -18.65
N GLY A 423 5.51 -19.28 -19.48
CA GLY A 423 5.05 -18.99 -20.84
C GLY A 423 3.62 -18.45 -20.93
N GLN A 424 2.92 -18.32 -19.83
CA GLN A 424 1.53 -17.90 -19.74
C GLN A 424 1.36 -16.58 -18.99
N VAL A 425 0.14 -16.05 -19.00
CA VAL A 425 -0.31 -14.91 -18.23
C VAL A 425 -1.59 -15.28 -17.47
N TYR A 426 -1.70 -14.88 -16.24
CA TYR A 426 -2.82 -15.25 -15.38
C TYR A 426 -3.58 -13.99 -14.97
N ASN A 427 -4.86 -13.95 -15.34
CA ASN A 427 -5.75 -12.85 -15.04
C ASN A 427 -6.72 -13.23 -13.92
N LYS A 428 -6.87 -12.32 -12.96
CA LYS A 428 -7.88 -12.41 -11.91
C LYS A 428 -8.64 -11.09 -11.86
N PHE A 429 -9.90 -11.13 -12.24
CA PHE A 429 -10.75 -9.95 -12.24
C PHE A 429 -11.57 -9.90 -10.95
N SER A 430 -11.60 -8.74 -10.31
CA SER A 430 -12.46 -8.48 -9.17
C SER A 430 -13.77 -7.85 -9.64
N GLU A 431 -14.88 -8.56 -9.42
CA GLU A 431 -16.21 -8.05 -9.75
C GLU A 431 -16.63 -6.89 -8.84
N GLY A 432 -16.16 -6.86 -7.60
CA GLY A 432 -16.42 -5.75 -6.69
C GLY A 432 -15.73 -4.46 -7.13
N SER A 433 -14.41 -4.45 -7.12
CA SER A 433 -13.61 -3.26 -7.42
C SER A 433 -13.46 -2.96 -8.92
N LYS A 434 -13.84 -3.89 -9.81
CA LYS A 434 -13.58 -3.82 -11.26
C LYS A 434 -12.10 -3.67 -11.60
N ILE A 435 -11.21 -4.14 -10.73
CA ILE A 435 -9.76 -4.19 -10.94
C ILE A 435 -9.39 -5.51 -11.61
N LEU A 436 -8.55 -5.43 -12.63
CA LEU A 436 -7.92 -6.62 -13.22
C LEU A 436 -6.51 -6.78 -12.64
N ILE A 437 -6.28 -7.87 -11.94
CA ILE A 437 -4.96 -8.32 -11.49
C ILE A 437 -4.41 -9.26 -12.55
N THR A 438 -3.14 -9.10 -12.90
CA THR A 438 -2.46 -9.93 -13.89
C THR A 438 -1.11 -10.35 -13.39
N ASP A 439 -0.85 -11.65 -13.32
CA ASP A 439 0.42 -12.22 -12.91
C ASP A 439 1.24 -12.63 -14.13
N TYR A 440 2.53 -12.25 -14.12
CA TYR A 440 3.53 -12.51 -15.16
C TYR A 440 4.64 -13.42 -14.62
N PRO A 441 4.47 -14.74 -14.64
CA PRO A 441 5.44 -15.66 -14.03
C PRO A 441 6.84 -15.58 -14.66
N GLY A 442 6.95 -15.22 -15.94
CA GLY A 442 8.22 -15.05 -16.63
C GLY A 442 9.18 -14.08 -15.95
N ILE A 443 8.66 -13.00 -15.37
CA ILE A 443 9.47 -12.04 -14.59
C ILE A 443 9.14 -12.05 -13.10
N GLY A 444 8.14 -12.83 -12.67
CA GLY A 444 7.69 -12.94 -11.28
C GLY A 444 7.00 -11.68 -10.76
N ALA A 445 6.35 -10.90 -11.63
CA ALA A 445 5.69 -9.65 -11.29
C ALA A 445 4.17 -9.76 -11.34
N SER A 446 3.50 -8.99 -10.48
CA SER A 446 2.06 -8.75 -10.53
C SER A 446 1.79 -7.34 -11.05
N GLU A 447 0.72 -7.18 -11.79
CA GLU A 447 0.28 -5.92 -12.38
C GLU A 447 -1.22 -5.72 -12.15
N ILE A 448 -1.64 -4.48 -11.94
CA ILE A 448 -3.06 -4.14 -11.87
C ILE A 448 -3.45 -3.13 -12.93
N ARG A 449 -4.68 -3.28 -13.42
CA ARG A 449 -5.41 -2.27 -14.16
C ARG A 449 -6.55 -1.79 -13.27
N ALA A 450 -6.42 -0.55 -12.84
CA ALA A 450 -7.40 0.12 -11.99
C ALA A 450 -8.06 1.27 -12.75
N TRP A 451 -9.04 1.90 -12.11
CA TRP A 451 -9.76 3.04 -12.64
C TRP A 451 -10.04 4.05 -11.54
N CYS A 452 -10.14 5.32 -11.91
CA CYS A 452 -10.56 6.40 -11.03
C CYS A 452 -11.08 7.56 -11.88
N ASN A 453 -12.35 7.87 -11.75
CA ASN A 453 -13.03 8.94 -12.53
C ASN A 453 -13.22 10.22 -11.73
N SER A 454 -12.52 10.40 -10.62
CA SER A 454 -12.64 11.59 -9.77
C SER A 454 -11.73 12.72 -10.23
N LYS A 455 -12.30 13.90 -10.48
CA LYS A 455 -11.55 15.14 -10.80
C LYS A 455 -10.69 15.61 -9.62
N THR A 456 -11.12 15.38 -8.38
CA THR A 456 -10.45 15.88 -7.17
C THR A 456 -9.18 15.11 -6.83
N VAL A 457 -9.08 13.84 -7.22
CA VAL A 457 -7.92 12.99 -6.98
C VAL A 457 -6.64 13.61 -7.53
N GLY A 458 -6.66 14.11 -8.77
CA GLY A 458 -5.48 14.73 -9.37
C GLY A 458 -4.99 15.97 -8.65
N TYR A 459 -5.90 16.71 -7.99
CA TYR A 459 -5.56 17.94 -7.28
C TYR A 459 -4.86 17.66 -5.93
N TYR A 460 -5.44 16.76 -5.12
CA TYR A 460 -4.95 16.54 -3.75
C TYR A 460 -3.95 15.39 -3.63
N GLN A 461 -4.03 14.39 -4.47
CA GLN A 461 -3.41 13.09 -4.22
C GLN A 461 -2.43 12.67 -5.30
N GLY A 462 -2.25 13.49 -6.34
CA GLY A 462 -1.38 13.19 -7.46
C GLY A 462 -2.05 12.31 -8.52
N THR A 463 -1.96 12.75 -9.78
CA THR A 463 -2.55 12.06 -10.92
C THR A 463 -1.94 10.67 -11.10
N GLU A 464 -0.64 10.55 -10.89
CA GLU A 464 0.14 9.34 -11.07
C GLU A 464 -0.31 8.19 -10.15
N ASN A 465 -0.84 8.51 -8.97
CA ASN A 465 -1.31 7.51 -8.01
C ASN A 465 -2.50 6.70 -8.55
N TYR A 466 -3.33 7.26 -9.45
CA TYR A 466 -4.58 6.64 -9.89
C TYR A 466 -4.74 6.54 -11.40
N ASN A 467 -4.06 7.38 -12.17
CA ASN A 467 -4.29 7.53 -13.60
C ASN A 467 -3.09 7.08 -14.43
N ARG A 468 -2.67 5.83 -14.24
CA ARG A 468 -1.77 5.11 -15.13
C ARG A 468 -2.54 4.04 -15.90
N LEU A 469 -2.04 3.68 -17.06
CA LEU A 469 -2.61 2.60 -17.88
C LEU A 469 -2.57 1.28 -17.12
N SER A 470 -1.48 1.01 -16.40
CA SER A 470 -1.36 -0.08 -15.43
C SER A 470 -0.26 0.23 -14.41
N TYR A 471 -0.25 -0.54 -13.32
CA TYR A 471 0.74 -0.47 -12.24
C TYR A 471 1.34 -1.85 -12.03
N ASN A 472 2.66 -1.96 -11.96
CA ASN A 472 3.38 -3.22 -11.92
C ASN A 472 4.37 -3.25 -10.75
N SER A 473 4.48 -4.40 -10.08
CA SER A 473 5.37 -4.56 -8.92
C SER A 473 6.86 -4.45 -9.28
N ALA A 474 7.25 -4.84 -10.51
CA ALA A 474 8.62 -4.72 -10.99
C ALA A 474 8.97 -3.32 -11.52
N PHE A 475 7.97 -2.52 -11.88
CA PHE A 475 8.15 -1.21 -12.51
C PHE A 475 7.32 -0.14 -11.77
N PRO A 476 7.82 0.40 -10.64
CA PRO A 476 7.15 1.49 -9.93
C PRO A 476 6.87 2.66 -10.86
N TRP A 477 5.73 3.34 -10.67
CA TRP A 477 5.38 4.44 -11.54
C TRP A 477 6.38 5.60 -11.44
N GLN A 478 6.62 6.24 -12.57
CA GLN A 478 7.43 7.43 -12.72
C GLN A 478 6.54 8.66 -12.86
N ALA A 479 6.97 9.80 -12.31
CA ALA A 479 6.30 11.08 -12.49
C ALA A 479 6.39 11.54 -13.96
N ASP A 480 5.39 12.32 -14.40
CA ASP A 480 5.38 12.89 -15.75
C ASP A 480 6.41 14.01 -15.88
N GLY A 481 7.13 14.02 -17.01
CA GLY A 481 8.12 15.05 -17.31
C GLY A 481 7.49 16.30 -17.92
N LYS A 482 8.20 17.42 -17.81
CA LYS A 482 7.74 18.74 -18.31
C LYS A 482 7.74 18.81 -19.85
N ASP A 483 8.62 18.03 -20.49
CA ASP A 483 8.79 18.01 -21.95
C ASP A 483 8.01 16.86 -22.61
N GLY A 484 7.01 16.32 -21.89
CA GLY A 484 6.11 15.26 -22.35
C GLY A 484 6.70 13.87 -22.26
N GLU A 485 7.71 13.65 -21.40
CA GLU A 485 8.15 12.32 -21.00
C GLU A 485 7.04 11.69 -20.14
N VAL A 486 6.54 10.56 -20.58
CA VAL A 486 5.42 9.88 -19.91
C VAL A 486 5.70 8.40 -19.78
N ALA A 487 5.34 7.84 -18.62
CA ALA A 487 5.38 6.41 -18.35
C ALA A 487 3.98 5.87 -18.05
N MET A 488 3.56 4.83 -18.79
CA MET A 488 2.24 4.16 -18.61
C MET A 488 1.06 5.13 -18.55
N ASN A 489 1.07 6.14 -19.42
CA ASN A 489 -0.06 7.03 -19.64
C ASN A 489 0.03 7.67 -21.04
N TYR A 490 -1.02 8.39 -21.41
CA TYR A 490 -1.06 9.32 -22.52
C TYR A 490 -0.89 10.75 -22.02
N VAL A 491 -0.10 11.55 -22.76
CA VAL A 491 -0.02 13.00 -22.59
C VAL A 491 -0.36 13.71 -23.90
N PHE A 492 -1.03 14.83 -23.76
CA PHE A 492 -1.45 15.70 -24.87
C PHE A 492 -0.83 17.07 -24.72
N LYS A 493 -0.36 17.61 -25.82
CA LYS A 493 0.05 19.00 -25.86
C LYS A 493 -1.20 19.88 -26.04
N ASN A 494 -1.52 20.62 -24.99
CA ASN A 494 -2.71 21.48 -24.96
C ASN A 494 -2.53 22.75 -25.83
N GLN A 495 -3.58 23.56 -25.93
CA GLN A 495 -3.55 24.80 -26.71
C GLN A 495 -2.52 25.83 -26.21
N LYS A 496 -2.09 25.74 -24.94
CA LYS A 496 -1.03 26.55 -24.35
C LYS A 496 0.37 25.98 -24.57
N SER A 497 0.49 24.93 -25.38
CA SER A 497 1.74 24.18 -25.61
C SER A 497 2.30 23.47 -24.37
N GLU A 498 1.48 23.21 -23.35
CA GLU A 498 1.82 22.44 -22.15
C GLU A 498 1.40 20.99 -22.32
N TRP A 499 2.13 20.06 -21.69
CA TRP A 499 1.78 18.64 -21.69
C TRP A 499 0.80 18.35 -20.54
N GLU A 500 -0.27 17.66 -20.85
CA GLU A 500 -1.30 17.25 -19.92
C GLU A 500 -1.58 15.76 -20.03
N ALA A 501 -1.53 15.05 -18.89
CA ALA A 501 -1.81 13.62 -18.82
C ALA A 501 -3.32 13.34 -18.85
N LEU A 502 -3.70 12.20 -19.42
CA LEU A 502 -5.06 11.68 -19.32
C LEU A 502 -5.43 11.41 -17.86
N ARG A 503 -6.70 11.68 -17.53
CA ARG A 503 -7.29 11.47 -16.22
C ARG A 503 -8.68 10.83 -16.33
N MET A 504 -9.31 10.61 -15.19
CA MET A 504 -10.69 10.13 -15.09
C MET A 504 -10.92 8.85 -15.88
N PHE A 505 -10.11 7.84 -15.57
CA PHE A 505 -10.28 6.52 -16.15
C PHE A 505 -11.56 5.87 -15.61
N THR A 506 -12.49 5.56 -16.50
CA THR A 506 -13.77 4.91 -16.18
C THR A 506 -13.74 3.49 -16.68
N PHE A 507 -13.97 2.52 -15.79
CA PHE A 507 -14.13 1.12 -16.18
C PHE A 507 -15.36 0.94 -17.09
N LYS A 508 -15.22 0.11 -18.11
CA LYS A 508 -16.29 -0.25 -19.03
C LYS A 508 -16.66 -1.73 -18.90
N LYS A 509 -15.73 -2.62 -19.19
CA LYS A 509 -15.92 -4.06 -19.09
C LYS A 509 -14.58 -4.81 -19.05
N PHE A 510 -14.64 -6.07 -18.61
CA PHE A 510 -13.61 -7.06 -18.86
C PHE A 510 -14.26 -8.23 -19.58
N GLU A 511 -13.86 -8.51 -20.79
CA GLU A 511 -14.49 -9.50 -21.66
C GLU A 511 -13.44 -10.15 -22.56
N ASP A 512 -13.49 -11.48 -22.72
CA ASP A 512 -12.56 -12.26 -23.57
C ASP A 512 -11.06 -11.98 -23.28
N GLY A 513 -10.71 -11.67 -22.04
CA GLY A 513 -9.35 -11.33 -21.63
C GLY A 513 -8.90 -9.96 -22.12
N VAL A 514 -9.82 -9.07 -22.44
CA VAL A 514 -9.59 -7.66 -22.80
C VAL A 514 -10.19 -6.76 -21.73
N TYR A 515 -9.38 -5.84 -21.19
CA TYR A 515 -9.82 -4.87 -20.19
C TYR A 515 -10.09 -3.51 -20.87
N TYR A 516 -11.32 -3.03 -20.73
CA TYR A 516 -11.78 -1.80 -21.40
C TYR A 516 -12.01 -0.67 -20.39
N ARG A 517 -11.51 0.50 -20.77
CA ARG A 517 -11.76 1.76 -20.03
C ARG A 517 -11.96 2.90 -21.02
N ASP A 518 -12.62 3.96 -20.54
CA ASP A 518 -12.61 5.27 -21.16
C ASP A 518 -11.78 6.23 -20.35
N ALA A 519 -11.08 7.15 -20.98
CA ALA A 519 -10.36 8.24 -20.33
C ALA A 519 -10.59 9.55 -21.09
N VAL A 520 -10.50 10.66 -20.38
CA VAL A 520 -10.67 12.01 -20.95
C VAL A 520 -9.52 12.92 -20.55
N LEU A 521 -9.32 13.97 -21.34
CA LEU A 521 -8.44 15.08 -20.98
C LEU A 521 -9.20 16.06 -20.08
N ALA A 522 -8.64 16.39 -18.91
CA ALA A 522 -9.37 17.21 -17.94
C ALA A 522 -9.60 18.66 -18.42
N SER A 523 -8.69 19.21 -19.22
CA SER A 523 -8.82 20.54 -19.81
C SER A 523 -9.79 20.60 -21.00
N ASP A 524 -10.03 19.46 -21.67
CA ASP A 524 -10.96 19.34 -22.80
C ASP A 524 -11.58 17.94 -22.84
N GLU A 525 -12.70 17.73 -22.20
CA GLU A 525 -13.40 16.43 -22.10
C GLU A 525 -13.89 15.90 -23.46
N ARG A 526 -13.81 16.70 -24.54
CA ARG A 526 -14.06 16.23 -25.91
C ARG A 526 -12.93 15.32 -26.42
N VAL A 527 -11.73 15.46 -25.86
CA VAL A 527 -10.61 14.56 -26.11
C VAL A 527 -10.80 13.31 -25.25
N LYS A 528 -11.17 12.21 -25.91
CA LYS A 528 -11.48 10.91 -25.28
C LYS A 528 -10.63 9.82 -25.89
N ILE A 529 -10.21 8.87 -25.05
CA ILE A 529 -9.60 7.61 -25.51
C ILE A 529 -10.43 6.46 -24.96
N ASN A 530 -10.89 5.59 -25.87
CA ASN A 530 -11.37 4.27 -25.52
C ASN A 530 -10.15 3.36 -25.46
N LEU A 531 -9.84 2.86 -24.27
CA LEU A 531 -8.69 2.03 -23.98
C LEU A 531 -9.06 0.56 -24.03
N ALA A 532 -8.30 -0.26 -24.75
CA ALA A 532 -8.45 -1.71 -24.75
C ALA A 532 -7.07 -2.37 -24.58
N GLU A 533 -6.93 -3.18 -23.54
CA GLU A 533 -5.69 -3.82 -23.15
C GLU A 533 -5.83 -5.34 -23.13
N VAL A 534 -4.91 -6.01 -23.80
CA VAL A 534 -4.78 -7.48 -23.82
C VAL A 534 -3.47 -7.85 -23.15
N PRO A 535 -3.48 -8.43 -21.92
CA PRO A 535 -2.29 -9.00 -21.32
C PRO A 535 -1.71 -10.14 -22.19
N LEU A 536 -0.40 -10.16 -22.35
CA LEU A 536 0.36 -11.19 -23.04
C LEU A 536 1.38 -11.79 -22.05
N ALA A 537 1.89 -12.99 -22.30
CA ALA A 537 2.83 -13.64 -21.37
C ALA A 537 4.05 -12.78 -20.98
N ASN A 538 4.48 -11.89 -21.84
CA ASN A 538 5.64 -11.01 -21.64
C ASN A 538 5.34 -9.54 -21.96
N GLY A 539 4.12 -9.08 -21.73
CA GLY A 539 3.76 -7.68 -21.99
C GLY A 539 2.28 -7.41 -22.19
N ILE A 540 1.99 -6.34 -22.90
CA ILE A 540 0.64 -5.83 -23.16
C ILE A 540 0.51 -5.50 -24.65
N LEU A 541 -0.58 -5.95 -25.27
CA LEU A 541 -1.07 -5.37 -26.51
C LEU A 541 -2.12 -4.31 -26.17
N ARG A 542 -1.87 -3.09 -26.61
CA ARG A 542 -2.82 -1.99 -26.53
C ARG A 542 -3.41 -1.72 -27.90
N ILE A 543 -4.72 -1.58 -27.93
CA ILE A 543 -5.44 -1.07 -29.09
C ILE A 543 -6.39 -0.01 -28.55
N ASP A 544 -6.08 1.24 -28.85
CA ASP A 544 -6.79 2.37 -28.26
C ASP A 544 -7.40 3.21 -29.38
N ARG A 545 -8.57 3.79 -29.12
CA ARG A 545 -9.28 4.65 -30.07
C ARG A 545 -9.38 6.06 -29.54
N LEU A 546 -8.69 6.97 -30.19
CA LEU A 546 -8.69 8.37 -29.84
C LEU A 546 -9.75 9.15 -30.63
N SER A 547 -10.55 9.95 -29.93
CA SER A 547 -11.52 10.88 -30.49
C SER A 547 -11.28 12.28 -29.93
N GLY A 548 -11.59 13.35 -30.68
CA GLY A 548 -11.52 14.73 -30.22
C GLY A 548 -10.49 15.57 -30.94
N SER A 549 -10.04 16.65 -30.34
CA SER A 549 -9.43 17.85 -30.91
C SER A 549 -8.37 17.63 -31.99
N ALA A 550 -8.54 18.32 -33.09
CA ALA A 550 -7.59 18.46 -34.19
C ALA A 550 -6.33 19.26 -33.78
N GLY A 551 -5.17 18.87 -34.28
CA GLY A 551 -3.92 19.64 -34.17
C GLY A 551 -3.11 19.40 -32.90
N ALA A 552 -3.56 18.54 -31.97
CA ALA A 552 -2.80 18.18 -30.78
C ALA A 552 -1.73 17.13 -31.06
N GLU A 553 -0.58 17.28 -30.45
CA GLU A 553 0.40 16.20 -30.33
C GLU A 553 0.01 15.29 -29.15
N VAL A 554 0.01 13.97 -29.38
CA VAL A 554 -0.23 12.96 -28.37
C VAL A 554 0.98 12.08 -28.22
N ARG A 555 1.29 11.66 -27.00
CA ARG A 555 2.30 10.64 -26.70
C ARG A 555 1.74 9.56 -25.81
N VAL A 556 2.25 8.33 -25.97
CA VAL A 556 2.07 7.23 -25.02
C VAL A 556 3.43 6.67 -24.63
N GLY A 557 3.61 6.39 -23.34
CA GLY A 557 4.87 5.83 -22.84
C GLY A 557 4.75 4.42 -22.33
N HIS A 558 5.82 3.64 -22.49
CA HIS A 558 6.03 2.37 -21.78
C HIS A 558 6.32 2.62 -20.29
N TYR A 559 6.50 1.58 -19.48
CA TYR A 559 7.15 1.72 -18.17
C TYR A 559 8.52 2.39 -18.34
N ALA A 560 8.95 3.12 -17.33
CA ALA A 560 10.31 3.64 -17.28
C ALA A 560 11.25 2.64 -16.61
N LEU A 561 12.50 2.57 -17.06
CA LEU A 561 13.56 1.84 -16.37
C LEU A 561 14.52 2.82 -15.68
N PRO A 562 14.75 2.69 -14.36
CA PRO A 562 15.82 3.38 -13.65
C PRO A 562 17.18 2.74 -13.95
N GLU A 563 18.27 3.49 -13.82
CA GLU A 563 19.61 2.93 -13.78
C GLU A 563 19.78 2.09 -12.51
N ILE A 564 20.17 0.81 -12.67
CA ILE A 564 20.40 -0.13 -11.55
C ILE A 564 21.80 -0.72 -11.63
N LYS A 565 22.13 -1.37 -12.74
CA LYS A 565 23.46 -1.98 -12.97
C LYS A 565 24.24 -1.17 -14.04
N GLY A 566 24.47 0.10 -13.75
CA GLY A 566 25.13 1.03 -14.66
C GLY A 566 24.15 1.67 -15.67
N PRO A 567 24.69 2.39 -16.67
CA PRO A 567 23.90 3.14 -17.64
C PRO A 567 22.94 2.26 -18.45
N ILE A 568 21.76 2.81 -18.75
CA ILE A 568 20.73 2.10 -19.52
C ILE A 568 21.20 1.90 -20.96
N LYS A 569 21.27 0.63 -21.40
CA LYS A 569 21.56 0.27 -22.78
C LYS A 569 20.34 0.50 -23.64
N LYS A 570 20.51 1.13 -24.80
CA LYS A 570 19.44 1.47 -25.76
C LYS A 570 19.73 0.82 -27.10
N ARG A 571 18.71 0.18 -27.69
CA ARG A 571 18.80 -0.46 -29.01
C ARG A 571 17.59 -0.08 -29.86
N LYS A 572 17.82 0.16 -31.16
CA LYS A 572 16.78 0.36 -32.17
C LYS A 572 16.89 -0.73 -33.22
N LEU A 573 15.79 -1.37 -33.57
CA LEU A 573 15.72 -2.51 -34.46
C LEU A 573 14.56 -2.34 -35.44
N LYS A 574 14.64 -3.05 -36.56
CA LYS A 574 13.48 -3.26 -37.44
C LYS A 574 13.16 -4.75 -37.50
N VAL A 575 11.98 -5.14 -37.02
CA VAL A 575 11.55 -6.54 -36.94
C VAL A 575 10.24 -6.71 -37.70
N LYS A 576 10.20 -7.61 -38.72
CA LYS A 576 9.01 -7.81 -39.56
C LYS A 576 8.45 -6.49 -40.14
N GLY A 577 9.35 -5.57 -40.52
CA GLY A 577 8.96 -4.25 -41.05
C GLY A 577 8.52 -3.21 -39.97
N ARG A 578 8.46 -3.57 -38.70
CA ARG A 578 8.07 -2.68 -37.58
C ARG A 578 9.30 -2.12 -36.89
N GLU A 579 9.23 -0.86 -36.47
CA GLU A 579 10.23 -0.24 -35.61
C GLU A 579 10.07 -0.77 -34.19
N VAL A 580 11.20 -1.08 -33.55
CA VAL A 580 11.28 -1.59 -32.17
C VAL A 580 12.38 -0.85 -31.41
N HIS A 581 12.06 -0.21 -30.31
CA HIS A 581 13.05 0.29 -29.36
C HIS A 581 13.12 -0.62 -28.16
N ILE A 582 14.34 -0.85 -27.65
CA ILE A 582 14.60 -1.66 -26.46
C ILE A 582 15.50 -0.88 -25.52
N ILE A 583 15.15 -0.86 -24.23
CA ILE A 583 15.98 -0.36 -23.14
C ILE A 583 16.27 -1.49 -22.16
N ASP A 584 17.49 -1.49 -21.54
CA ASP A 584 17.96 -2.53 -20.62
C ASP A 584 18.77 -1.88 -19.50
N ASN A 585 18.37 -2.12 -18.22
CA ASN A 585 19.03 -1.57 -17.04
C ASN A 585 19.88 -2.60 -16.26
N GLY A 586 20.14 -3.76 -16.89
CA GLY A 586 20.89 -4.87 -16.28
C GLY A 586 20.06 -5.77 -15.35
N VAL A 587 18.79 -5.45 -15.11
CA VAL A 587 17.81 -6.30 -14.40
C VAL A 587 16.67 -6.69 -15.32
N TYR A 588 16.10 -5.73 -16.02
CA TYR A 588 15.00 -5.91 -16.97
C TYR A 588 15.30 -5.26 -18.32
N GLN A 589 14.68 -5.79 -19.36
CA GLN A 589 14.55 -5.20 -20.68
C GLN A 589 13.10 -4.79 -20.91
N LEU A 590 12.88 -3.59 -21.46
CA LEU A 590 11.59 -3.15 -21.98
C LEU A 590 11.71 -2.96 -23.50
N ALA A 591 10.72 -3.46 -24.23
CA ALA A 591 10.65 -3.26 -25.68
C ALA A 591 9.29 -2.64 -26.07
N MET A 592 9.31 -1.63 -26.92
CA MET A 592 8.09 -1.01 -27.46
C MET A 592 8.06 -1.17 -28.98
N VAL A 593 6.87 -1.49 -29.52
CA VAL A 593 6.67 -1.72 -30.96
C VAL A 593 5.49 -0.89 -31.46
N SER A 594 5.72 -0.08 -32.45
CA SER A 594 4.66 0.62 -33.16
C SER A 594 3.95 -0.34 -34.14
N LEU A 595 2.65 -0.59 -33.93
CA LEU A 595 1.85 -1.42 -34.81
C LEU A 595 1.01 -0.59 -35.79
N SER A 596 0.35 0.47 -35.31
CA SER A 596 -0.48 1.34 -36.16
C SER A 596 -0.73 2.69 -35.50
N GLY A 597 -0.91 3.73 -36.30
CA GLY A 597 -1.38 5.05 -35.85
C GLY A 597 -0.33 5.98 -35.23
N TRP A 598 0.95 5.61 -35.24
CA TRP A 598 2.06 6.36 -34.68
C TRP A 598 3.01 6.89 -35.75
N ASP A 599 3.50 8.12 -35.56
CA ASP A 599 4.40 8.78 -36.51
C ASP A 599 5.88 8.61 -36.10
N LYS A 600 6.16 8.60 -34.79
CA LYS A 600 7.55 8.61 -34.31
C LYS A 600 7.66 7.78 -33.02
N MET A 601 8.82 7.13 -32.83
CA MET A 601 9.21 6.47 -31.58
C MET A 601 10.54 7.05 -31.09
N GLU A 602 10.60 7.38 -29.79
CA GLU A 602 11.77 7.96 -29.16
C GLU A 602 12.08 7.25 -27.85
N THR A 603 13.36 7.21 -27.48
CA THR A 603 13.81 6.79 -26.17
C THR A 603 14.36 8.02 -25.46
N LEU A 604 13.69 8.44 -24.41
CA LEU A 604 13.97 9.67 -23.66
C LEU A 604 14.67 9.32 -22.35
N ASP A 605 15.74 10.02 -22.05
CA ASP A 605 16.34 10.02 -20.71
C ASP A 605 15.53 10.94 -19.81
N THR A 606 15.34 10.55 -18.56
CA THR A 606 14.59 11.30 -17.58
C THR A 606 15.43 11.47 -16.30
N HIS A 607 15.16 12.53 -15.55
CA HIS A 607 15.94 12.86 -14.37
C HIS A 607 15.03 13.28 -13.21
N LYS A 608 15.23 12.67 -12.03
CA LYS A 608 14.44 12.89 -10.79
C LYS A 608 12.95 12.62 -10.92
N LEU A 609 12.55 11.80 -11.88
CA LEU A 609 11.15 11.40 -12.09
C LEU A 609 10.84 9.99 -11.59
N ASN A 610 11.87 9.16 -11.32
CA ASN A 610 11.70 7.75 -10.95
C ASN A 610 11.98 7.56 -9.44
N PRO A 611 11.17 6.75 -8.72
CA PRO A 611 11.33 6.55 -7.27
C PRO A 611 12.51 5.65 -6.89
N VAL A 612 13.15 4.99 -7.86
CA VAL A 612 14.26 4.05 -7.63
C VAL A 612 15.62 4.71 -7.83
N ASN A 613 15.74 5.53 -8.87
CA ASN A 613 16.99 6.23 -9.20
C ASN A 613 16.68 7.54 -9.90
N ASP A 614 17.50 8.57 -9.67
CA ASP A 614 17.37 9.87 -10.30
C ASP A 614 17.49 9.82 -11.82
N ARG A 615 18.24 8.84 -12.35
CA ARG A 615 18.37 8.61 -13.79
C ARG A 615 17.52 7.44 -14.21
N SER A 616 16.72 7.66 -15.26
CA SER A 616 15.88 6.64 -15.85
C SER A 616 15.68 6.91 -17.34
N ALA A 617 15.09 5.97 -18.04
CA ALA A 617 14.72 6.13 -19.45
C ALA A 617 13.34 5.56 -19.72
N VAL A 618 12.63 6.16 -20.67
CA VAL A 618 11.30 5.72 -21.12
C VAL A 618 11.25 5.71 -22.66
N ILE A 619 10.51 4.76 -23.23
CA ILE A 619 10.22 4.72 -24.66
C ILE A 619 8.85 5.35 -24.87
N ASN A 620 8.77 6.39 -25.71
CA ASN A 620 7.54 7.06 -26.07
C ASN A 620 7.24 6.92 -27.57
N LEU A 621 5.97 6.70 -27.89
CA LEU A 621 5.39 6.86 -29.23
C LEU A 621 4.65 8.19 -29.29
N SER A 622 4.75 8.89 -30.42
CA SER A 622 4.05 10.16 -30.65
C SER A 622 3.33 10.18 -31.99
N ASN A 623 2.26 11.00 -32.02
CA ASN A 623 1.51 11.30 -33.22
C ASN A 623 1.02 12.75 -33.20
N ARG A 624 0.96 13.38 -34.40
CA ARG A 624 0.31 14.67 -34.57
C ARG A 624 -0.98 14.50 -35.35
N PHE A 625 -2.08 14.99 -34.77
CA PHE A 625 -3.38 14.94 -35.43
C PHE A 625 -3.50 16.04 -36.50
N SER A 626 -3.82 15.65 -37.72
CA SER A 626 -4.22 16.60 -38.76
C SER A 626 -5.58 17.21 -38.41
N THR A 627 -5.76 18.50 -38.66
CA THR A 627 -7.02 19.21 -38.51
C THR A 627 -8.10 18.57 -39.40
N GLY A 628 -9.26 18.22 -38.86
CA GLY A 628 -10.48 18.00 -39.66
C GLY A 628 -11.19 16.65 -39.58
N ASN A 629 -10.67 15.63 -38.87
CA ASN A 629 -11.39 14.34 -38.75
C ASN A 629 -11.75 14.03 -37.29
N ASN A 630 -13.02 14.23 -36.92
CA ASN A 630 -13.59 13.88 -35.62
C ASN A 630 -13.86 12.36 -35.46
N THR A 631 -13.47 11.53 -36.41
CA THR A 631 -13.62 10.06 -36.34
C THR A 631 -12.49 9.46 -35.54
N GLY A 632 -12.80 8.53 -34.64
CA GLY A 632 -11.85 7.89 -33.74
C GLY A 632 -10.66 7.26 -34.48
N ARG A 633 -9.45 7.70 -34.15
CA ARG A 633 -8.20 7.15 -34.72
C ARG A 633 -7.72 5.97 -33.90
N MET A 634 -7.43 4.86 -34.57
CA MET A 634 -6.88 3.68 -33.92
C MET A 634 -5.37 3.84 -33.68
N LEU A 635 -4.95 3.61 -32.45
CA LEU A 635 -3.57 3.57 -31.98
C LEU A 635 -3.27 2.15 -31.49
N ALA A 636 -2.30 1.45 -32.08
CA ALA A 636 -1.96 0.09 -31.69
C ALA A 636 -0.47 -0.03 -31.33
N THR A 637 -0.18 -0.64 -30.18
CA THR A 637 1.15 -0.68 -29.57
C THR A 637 1.38 -1.99 -28.84
N LEU A 638 2.60 -2.53 -28.91
CA LEU A 638 3.08 -3.56 -28.00
C LEU A 638 4.03 -2.93 -26.97
N MET A 639 3.82 -3.24 -25.71
CA MET A 639 4.67 -2.90 -24.58
C MET A 639 5.13 -4.21 -23.94
N LEU A 640 6.41 -4.56 -24.12
CA LEU A 640 6.94 -5.89 -23.78
C LEU A 640 8.08 -5.79 -22.78
N TRP A 641 8.31 -6.86 -22.02
CA TRP A 641 9.38 -6.96 -21.03
C TRP A 641 9.98 -8.35 -20.93
N LYS A 642 11.24 -8.41 -20.50
CA LYS A 642 12.00 -9.62 -20.14
C LYS A 642 13.00 -9.31 -19.04
N LYS A 643 13.56 -10.35 -18.44
CA LYS A 643 14.78 -10.20 -17.62
C LYS A 643 15.95 -9.81 -18.50
N SER A 644 16.85 -8.99 -17.96
CA SER A 644 18.10 -8.65 -18.66
C SER A 644 18.93 -9.91 -18.94
N GLY A 645 19.60 -9.96 -20.09
CA GLY A 645 20.37 -11.13 -20.56
C GLY A 645 19.56 -12.13 -21.37
N GLU A 646 18.23 -12.13 -21.30
CA GLU A 646 17.40 -12.99 -22.14
C GLU A 646 17.32 -12.45 -23.58
N SER A 647 17.40 -13.35 -24.58
CA SER A 647 17.30 -12.98 -25.99
C SER A 647 15.85 -12.79 -26.44
N TRP A 648 15.62 -11.86 -27.34
CA TRP A 648 14.34 -11.65 -28.00
C TRP A 648 14.28 -12.39 -29.34
N SER A 649 13.30 -13.25 -29.54
CA SER A 649 12.96 -13.77 -30.86
C SER A 649 12.11 -12.75 -31.66
N LYS A 650 12.13 -12.84 -33.00
CA LYS A 650 11.29 -12.00 -33.84
C LYS A 650 9.80 -12.17 -33.58
N ASN A 651 9.38 -13.37 -33.18
CA ASN A 651 7.96 -13.65 -32.87
C ASN A 651 7.54 -13.12 -31.49
N GLU A 652 8.43 -13.06 -30.53
CA GLU A 652 8.16 -12.42 -29.23
C GLU A 652 8.06 -10.90 -29.35
N LEU A 653 8.96 -10.28 -30.13
CA LEU A 653 8.90 -8.83 -30.36
C LEU A 653 7.67 -8.43 -31.21
N VAL A 654 7.28 -9.22 -32.18
CA VAL A 654 6.12 -8.97 -33.03
C VAL A 654 5.24 -10.21 -33.10
N PRO A 655 4.49 -10.50 -31.99
CA PRO A 655 3.57 -11.64 -31.92
C PRO A 655 2.30 -11.43 -32.79
N VAL A 656 1.97 -10.20 -33.15
CA VAL A 656 0.81 -9.84 -33.97
C VAL A 656 1.13 -10.11 -35.43
N LYS A 657 0.36 -11.01 -36.08
CA LYS A 657 0.44 -11.35 -37.50
C LYS A 657 -0.33 -10.34 -38.36
N LYS A 658 -1.56 -10.01 -37.95
CA LYS A 658 -2.45 -9.13 -38.69
C LYS A 658 -3.36 -8.33 -37.75
N LEU A 659 -3.57 -7.06 -38.07
CA LEU A 659 -4.56 -6.17 -37.48
C LEU A 659 -5.53 -5.77 -38.61
N VAL A 660 -6.83 -5.97 -38.36
CA VAL A 660 -7.89 -5.56 -39.32
C VAL A 660 -8.88 -4.70 -38.57
N HIS A 661 -8.98 -3.46 -38.96
CA HIS A 661 -9.93 -2.49 -38.47
C HIS A 661 -11.18 -2.46 -39.33
N SER A 662 -12.35 -2.49 -38.73
CA SER A 662 -13.64 -2.28 -39.39
C SER A 662 -14.33 -1.08 -38.74
N ASP A 663 -14.31 0.04 -39.42
CA ASP A 663 -14.98 1.28 -38.99
C ASP A 663 -16.50 1.06 -38.85
N LYS A 664 -17.09 0.30 -39.81
CA LYS A 664 -18.51 0.02 -39.85
C LYS A 664 -19.00 -0.73 -38.58
N ASP A 665 -18.19 -1.66 -38.09
CA ASP A 665 -18.56 -2.51 -36.95
C ASP A 665 -17.92 -2.05 -35.66
N ASN A 666 -17.17 -0.95 -35.66
CA ASN A 666 -16.42 -0.41 -34.51
C ASN A 666 -15.57 -1.48 -33.81
N LYS A 667 -14.90 -2.33 -34.60
CA LYS A 667 -14.12 -3.47 -34.11
C LYS A 667 -12.74 -3.56 -34.74
N VAL A 668 -11.82 -4.17 -33.96
CA VAL A 668 -10.49 -4.53 -34.43
C VAL A 668 -10.27 -6.02 -34.22
N SER A 669 -9.96 -6.73 -35.30
CA SER A 669 -9.58 -8.15 -35.23
C SER A 669 -8.06 -8.28 -35.24
N VAL A 670 -7.52 -9.00 -34.26
CA VAL A 670 -6.10 -9.26 -34.06
C VAL A 670 -5.82 -10.74 -34.26
N SER A 671 -4.97 -11.07 -35.23
CA SER A 671 -4.45 -12.43 -35.38
C SER A 671 -3.01 -12.48 -34.88
N PHE A 672 -2.71 -13.49 -34.07
CA PHE A 672 -1.36 -13.71 -33.53
C PHE A 672 -0.58 -14.74 -34.35
N VAL A 673 0.74 -14.74 -34.24
CA VAL A 673 1.62 -15.77 -34.82
C VAL A 673 1.37 -17.13 -34.15
N LYS A 674 1.08 -17.12 -32.83
CA LYS A 674 0.68 -18.28 -32.04
C LYS A 674 -0.52 -17.88 -31.18
N GLY A 675 -1.43 -18.81 -30.94
CA GLY A 675 -2.61 -18.58 -30.12
C GLY A 675 -3.86 -18.16 -30.89
N ALA A 676 -4.96 -17.98 -30.17
CA ALA A 676 -6.28 -17.63 -30.74
C ALA A 676 -6.30 -16.14 -31.17
N SER A 677 -7.07 -15.86 -32.22
CA SER A 677 -7.35 -14.47 -32.59
C SER A 677 -8.23 -13.79 -31.53
N LYS A 678 -8.07 -12.47 -31.39
CA LYS A 678 -8.88 -11.62 -30.50
C LYS A 678 -9.69 -10.63 -31.32
N THR A 679 -10.90 -10.36 -30.88
CA THR A 679 -11.72 -9.27 -31.43
C THR A 679 -11.99 -8.24 -30.34
N ILE A 680 -11.59 -7.00 -30.60
CA ILE A 680 -11.80 -5.87 -29.71
C ILE A 680 -12.97 -5.08 -30.26
N LYS A 681 -13.99 -4.87 -29.43
CA LYS A 681 -15.23 -4.15 -29.79
C LYS A 681 -15.38 -2.93 -28.87
N TYR A 682 -15.44 -1.76 -29.46
CA TYR A 682 -15.76 -0.53 -28.73
C TYR A 682 -17.27 -0.28 -28.77
N GLU A 683 -17.79 0.28 -27.68
CA GLU A 683 -19.15 0.78 -27.69
C GLU A 683 -19.28 1.95 -28.67
N LEU A 684 -20.40 2.02 -29.37
CA LEU A 684 -20.68 3.20 -30.19
C LEU A 684 -20.90 4.39 -29.27
N PRO A 685 -20.44 5.61 -29.63
CA PRO A 685 -20.83 6.82 -28.90
C PRO A 685 -22.38 6.91 -28.92
N GLN A 686 -22.97 6.98 -27.72
CA GLN A 686 -24.37 7.30 -27.56
C GLN A 686 -24.64 8.73 -28.00
#